data_07c70d8b82dec09708165c4f3da5e04f
#
_entry.id   07c70d8b82dec09708165c4f3da5e04f
#
_cell.length_a   1.000
_cell.length_b   1.000
_cell.length_c   1.000
_cell.angle_alpha   90.00
_cell.angle_beta   90.00
_cell.angle_gamma   90.00
#
_symmetry.space_group_name_H-M   'P 1'
#
loop_
_entity.id
_entity.type
_entity.pdbx_description
1 polymer ?
#
loop_
_entity_poly.entity_id
_entity_poly.type
_entity_poly.pdbx_seq_one_letter_code
_entity_poly.pdbx_strand_id
1 'polypeptide(L)'
;MSAIMEGYIIDYISGNHVKGTPEEIEAVQPFSKKLVEDYGYPTANIMTHPQYRVKVRPSDVKKEYPVDIAVFTAPSHTDENSYLIVECKKKTRKDGKGQLEDYLRFSKACLGVWYNGKETLYLRKYEKNGQVHFVEIPNIPIYGQRVEDVGLFKRCDLKKTHNLKSVFGSIRNYLAANNTGITLDNEFVVQIINIIFCKIYDERFTRLNDIVNFRAGIEEPSKDISARIKKIFDAVKNKYPDVFNKTDNISLTDSSIAYIVGELQQYCLIESERDVIADAFEVFISPSLRGGQGQFFTPRNVVKLLVSLANPTRNDKLIDPACGSGGFLIESLRHVWAQVKREGEELGWPEREIFSDQQEVAIKNFRGIDKESFLSKTTKAYMAILGDGRGGIFCENSLEAPSNWGTDTQNSIQIGAFDVILTNPPYGSKLKIDDRSILSHYDLGFQWKAKDGVYAKTTKQLDFQTPQVLFIERCLDLLKPGGRLGIVAPESMFCNPSHKYIMNYVESKAQIEAVISMPENLFQPHTHAKTCVVLIRKLFDDEKINPDKDIFMAVAKWCGHDSRGLAVPFDDVPAIQERFEKFKAGEILEYDHLGFAIKQSQIIDSIYLPIYYNPEIHESLNSLKDKYELVTVAELAERGLVSLSSGDEVGKLAYGTGSIPFIRTSDIANWEIKLDPKQGLSEEIYESLRAKQDVKAYDILMVKDGTYLVGTCAMITEDETKIVYQSHLWKIRSLDHEKLNPYLLLALLSSPIVKQQIRAKQFTQDIIDTIGNRILELVLPFPKDKKQESVIIEKVQEVFLKRTEAKNLMRKVLLNVTPVHNYDDDSSFMTLT
;
A
#
# COMPACT_ATOMS: atom_id res chain seq x y z
N MET A 1 -1.85 -24.59 -29.53
CA MET A 1 -2.62 -23.44 -29.11
C MET A 1 -2.43 -22.37 -30.19
N SER A 2 -3.51 -22.03 -30.92
CA SER A 2 -3.46 -20.96 -31.93
C SER A 2 -3.19 -19.63 -31.22
N ALA A 3 -2.22 -18.86 -31.71
CA ALA A 3 -1.88 -17.55 -31.17
C ALA A 3 -3.13 -16.65 -31.19
N ILE A 4 -3.51 -16.10 -30.02
CA ILE A 4 -4.61 -15.12 -29.93
C ILE A 4 -4.16 -13.87 -30.69
N MET A 5 -4.96 -13.43 -31.67
CA MET A 5 -4.70 -12.17 -32.40
C MET A 5 -4.75 -10.99 -31.40
N GLU A 6 -3.83 -10.04 -31.54
CA GLU A 6 -3.79 -8.84 -30.72
C GLU A 6 -5.16 -8.10 -30.76
N GLY A 7 -5.74 -7.83 -29.58
CA GLY A 7 -7.07 -7.20 -29.45
C GLY A 7 -8.27 -8.14 -29.53
N TYR A 8 -8.07 -9.46 -29.58
CA TYR A 8 -9.13 -10.48 -29.54
C TYR A 8 -9.04 -11.33 -28.27
N ILE A 9 -10.18 -11.85 -27.82
CA ILE A 9 -10.30 -12.78 -26.69
C ILE A 9 -11.09 -14.02 -27.16
N ILE A 10 -11.03 -15.10 -26.40
CA ILE A 10 -11.85 -16.29 -26.64
C ILE A 10 -13.16 -16.13 -25.87
N ASP A 11 -14.29 -16.22 -26.58
CA ASP A 11 -15.60 -16.20 -25.94
C ASP A 11 -15.81 -17.49 -25.12
N TYR A 12 -16.18 -17.30 -23.84
CA TYR A 12 -16.27 -18.37 -22.85
C TYR A 12 -17.34 -19.45 -23.24
N ILE A 13 -18.41 -19.01 -23.89
CA ILE A 13 -19.51 -19.91 -24.27
C ILE A 13 -19.26 -20.61 -25.61
N SER A 14 -19.00 -19.84 -26.66
CA SER A 14 -18.88 -20.37 -28.02
C SER A 14 -17.48 -20.87 -28.37
N GLY A 15 -16.45 -20.48 -27.64
CA GLY A 15 -15.06 -20.76 -27.97
C GLY A 15 -14.51 -19.95 -29.16
N ASN A 16 -15.29 -19.06 -29.74
CA ASN A 16 -14.91 -18.26 -30.89
C ASN A 16 -13.98 -17.08 -30.48
N HIS A 17 -13.16 -16.66 -31.45
CA HIS A 17 -12.38 -15.41 -31.27
C HIS A 17 -13.30 -14.19 -31.47
N VAL A 18 -13.44 -13.38 -30.45
CA VAL A 18 -14.26 -12.15 -30.45
C VAL A 18 -13.41 -10.94 -30.14
N LYS A 19 -13.83 -9.76 -30.61
CA LYS A 19 -13.09 -8.52 -30.33
C LYS A 19 -13.15 -8.20 -28.85
N GLY A 20 -11.99 -8.04 -28.22
CA GLY A 20 -11.88 -7.72 -26.79
C GLY A 20 -12.25 -6.26 -26.48
N THR A 21 -13.52 -5.90 -26.64
CA THR A 21 -14.01 -4.58 -26.20
C THR A 21 -14.09 -4.49 -24.70
N PRO A 22 -14.06 -3.29 -24.10
CA PRO A 22 -14.27 -3.13 -22.65
C PRO A 22 -15.57 -3.76 -22.15
N GLU A 23 -16.66 -3.72 -22.92
CA GLU A 23 -17.94 -4.32 -22.59
C GLU A 23 -17.84 -5.86 -22.58
N GLU A 24 -17.15 -6.40 -23.56
CA GLU A 24 -16.91 -7.84 -23.66
C GLU A 24 -16.09 -8.36 -22.48
N ILE A 25 -14.94 -7.72 -22.20
CA ILE A 25 -14.01 -8.12 -21.13
C ILE A 25 -14.61 -7.90 -19.73
N GLU A 26 -15.32 -6.78 -19.55
CA GLU A 26 -15.77 -6.35 -18.22
C GLU A 26 -17.16 -6.89 -17.84
N ALA A 27 -18.00 -7.25 -18.81
CA ALA A 27 -19.38 -7.64 -18.54
C ALA A 27 -19.79 -8.96 -19.21
N VAL A 28 -19.68 -9.10 -20.53
CA VAL A 28 -20.21 -10.29 -21.24
C VAL A 28 -19.51 -11.56 -20.77
N GLN A 29 -18.19 -11.60 -20.80
CA GLN A 29 -17.45 -12.80 -20.41
C GLN A 29 -17.60 -13.15 -18.92
N PRO A 30 -17.48 -12.19 -17.97
CA PRO A 30 -17.70 -12.47 -16.56
C PRO A 30 -19.11 -12.97 -16.24
N PHE A 31 -20.15 -12.42 -16.88
CA PHE A 31 -21.51 -12.86 -16.63
C PHE A 31 -21.81 -14.20 -17.28
N SER A 32 -21.27 -14.47 -18.46
CA SER A 32 -21.34 -15.78 -19.12
C SER A 32 -20.76 -16.89 -18.25
N LYS A 33 -19.60 -16.62 -17.64
CA LYS A 33 -18.95 -17.51 -16.68
C LYS A 33 -19.82 -17.74 -15.44
N LYS A 34 -20.42 -16.67 -14.90
CA LYS A 34 -21.32 -16.71 -13.74
C LYS A 34 -22.56 -17.59 -14.04
N LEU A 35 -23.14 -17.49 -15.24
CA LEU A 35 -24.29 -18.32 -15.65
C LEU A 35 -23.95 -19.83 -15.65
N VAL A 36 -22.76 -20.19 -16.10
CA VAL A 36 -22.34 -21.60 -16.15
C VAL A 36 -21.89 -22.10 -14.75
N GLU A 37 -20.99 -21.39 -14.09
CA GLU A 37 -20.36 -21.88 -12.87
C GLU A 37 -21.24 -21.70 -11.62
N ASP A 38 -21.92 -20.55 -11.47
CA ASP A 38 -22.73 -20.27 -10.30
C ASP A 38 -24.17 -20.74 -10.46
N TYR A 39 -24.78 -20.47 -11.62
CA TYR A 39 -26.17 -20.84 -11.88
C TYR A 39 -26.36 -22.23 -12.54
N GLY A 40 -25.28 -22.82 -13.06
CA GLY A 40 -25.30 -24.18 -13.61
C GLY A 40 -25.98 -24.32 -14.99
N TYR A 41 -26.19 -23.23 -15.73
CA TYR A 41 -26.74 -23.30 -17.07
C TYR A 41 -25.73 -23.98 -18.01
N PRO A 42 -26.19 -25.05 -18.78
CA PRO A 42 -25.31 -25.66 -19.77
C PRO A 42 -24.88 -24.67 -20.84
N THR A 43 -23.62 -24.70 -21.24
CA THR A 43 -23.11 -23.84 -22.34
C THR A 43 -23.91 -24.01 -23.62
N ALA A 44 -24.43 -25.25 -23.90
CA ALA A 44 -25.28 -25.52 -25.03
C ALA A 44 -26.63 -24.78 -25.01
N ASN A 45 -27.07 -24.25 -23.86
CA ASN A 45 -28.30 -23.48 -23.70
C ASN A 45 -28.06 -21.98 -23.73
N ILE A 46 -26.81 -21.55 -23.88
CA ILE A 46 -26.44 -20.12 -23.85
C ILE A 46 -25.94 -19.69 -25.23
N MET A 47 -26.36 -18.54 -25.69
CA MET A 47 -25.93 -17.93 -26.94
C MET A 47 -25.31 -16.56 -26.69
N THR A 48 -24.08 -16.40 -27.17
CA THR A 48 -23.32 -15.14 -27.09
C THR A 48 -22.82 -14.71 -28.47
N HIS A 49 -22.05 -15.57 -29.13
CA HIS A 49 -21.49 -15.33 -30.46
C HIS A 49 -21.69 -16.56 -31.35
N PRO A 50 -22.58 -16.47 -32.40
CA PRO A 50 -23.33 -15.28 -32.85
C PRO A 50 -24.40 -14.85 -31.83
N GLN A 51 -24.68 -13.54 -31.76
CA GLN A 51 -25.68 -12.98 -30.85
C GLN A 51 -27.11 -13.37 -31.25
N TYR A 52 -27.98 -13.71 -30.28
CA TYR A 52 -29.40 -13.79 -30.45
C TYR A 52 -29.99 -12.42 -30.81
N ARG A 53 -31.04 -12.39 -31.67
CA ARG A 53 -31.61 -11.14 -32.19
C ARG A 53 -33.09 -11.04 -31.88
N VAL A 54 -33.53 -9.91 -31.37
CA VAL A 54 -34.92 -9.60 -31.00
C VAL A 54 -35.42 -8.42 -31.81
N LYS A 55 -36.69 -8.49 -32.27
CA LYS A 55 -37.42 -7.39 -32.92
C LYS A 55 -37.96 -6.44 -31.83
N VAL A 56 -37.54 -5.18 -31.84
CA VAL A 56 -37.92 -4.22 -30.77
C VAL A 56 -39.19 -3.44 -31.09
N ARG A 57 -39.63 -3.40 -32.35
CA ARG A 57 -40.89 -2.76 -32.75
C ARG A 57 -41.69 -3.67 -33.70
N PRO A 58 -43.05 -3.74 -33.62
CA PRO A 58 -43.85 -4.47 -34.54
C PRO A 58 -43.65 -4.04 -36.01
N SER A 59 -43.29 -2.76 -36.24
CA SER A 59 -42.95 -2.19 -37.54
C SER A 59 -41.57 -2.57 -38.07
N ASP A 60 -40.71 -3.16 -37.24
CA ASP A 60 -39.35 -3.53 -37.62
C ASP A 60 -39.32 -4.87 -38.38
N VAL A 61 -40.02 -4.95 -39.52
CA VAL A 61 -40.12 -6.14 -40.33
C VAL A 61 -38.78 -6.70 -40.82
N LYS A 62 -37.70 -5.86 -40.75
CA LYS A 62 -36.35 -6.21 -41.22
C LYS A 62 -35.22 -5.83 -40.23
N LYS A 63 -35.51 -5.26 -39.06
CA LYS A 63 -34.48 -4.88 -38.07
C LYS A 63 -34.64 -5.73 -36.81
N GLU A 64 -33.64 -6.55 -36.58
CA GLU A 64 -33.47 -7.31 -35.34
C GLU A 64 -32.26 -6.75 -34.59
N TYR A 65 -32.39 -6.58 -33.28
CA TYR A 65 -31.37 -6.00 -32.42
C TYR A 65 -30.63 -7.12 -31.69
N PRO A 66 -29.28 -7.12 -31.68
CA PRO A 66 -28.50 -8.14 -31.02
C PRO A 66 -28.62 -8.01 -29.50
N VAL A 67 -28.71 -9.16 -28.84
CA VAL A 67 -28.70 -9.34 -27.39
C VAL A 67 -27.30 -9.84 -26.97
N ASP A 68 -26.75 -9.34 -25.91
CA ASP A 68 -25.39 -9.71 -25.50
C ASP A 68 -25.29 -11.17 -25.05
N ILE A 69 -26.23 -11.64 -24.21
CA ILE A 69 -26.30 -13.03 -23.79
C ILE A 69 -27.78 -13.44 -23.78
N ALA A 70 -28.12 -14.56 -24.40
CA ALA A 70 -29.42 -15.16 -24.31
C ALA A 70 -29.32 -16.61 -23.77
N VAL A 71 -30.23 -16.95 -22.85
CA VAL A 71 -30.33 -18.31 -22.29
C VAL A 71 -31.65 -18.93 -22.71
N PHE A 72 -31.60 -20.20 -23.11
CA PHE A 72 -32.71 -20.95 -23.62
C PHE A 72 -33.01 -22.15 -22.73
N THR A 73 -34.28 -22.61 -22.74
CA THR A 73 -34.70 -23.81 -22.02
C THR A 73 -34.18 -25.09 -22.69
N ALA A 74 -33.76 -25.01 -23.95
CA ALA A 74 -33.23 -26.14 -24.73
C ALA A 74 -32.11 -25.69 -25.68
N PRO A 75 -31.19 -26.58 -26.09
CA PRO A 75 -30.09 -26.26 -27.01
C PRO A 75 -30.52 -25.83 -28.44
N SER A 76 -31.80 -25.85 -28.75
CA SER A 76 -32.33 -25.48 -30.08
C SER A 76 -32.34 -23.97 -30.35
N HIS A 77 -32.09 -23.12 -29.38
CA HIS A 77 -31.98 -21.66 -29.47
C HIS A 77 -33.10 -20.98 -30.28
N THR A 78 -34.34 -21.47 -30.14
CA THR A 78 -35.51 -20.92 -30.82
C THR A 78 -36.19 -19.84 -29.97
N ASP A 79 -36.91 -18.91 -30.58
CA ASP A 79 -37.69 -17.87 -29.88
C ASP A 79 -38.61 -18.45 -28.80
N GLU A 80 -39.24 -19.58 -29.09
CA GLU A 80 -40.16 -20.29 -28.19
C GLU A 80 -39.46 -20.81 -26.92
N ASN A 81 -38.16 -21.08 -27.01
CA ASN A 81 -37.32 -21.58 -25.92
C ASN A 81 -36.55 -20.48 -25.21
N SER A 82 -36.67 -19.21 -25.62
CA SER A 82 -35.96 -18.10 -24.99
C SER A 82 -36.46 -17.88 -23.56
N TYR A 83 -35.56 -17.90 -22.59
CA TYR A 83 -35.87 -17.91 -21.16
C TYR A 83 -35.36 -16.69 -20.41
N LEU A 84 -34.10 -16.34 -20.64
CA LEU A 84 -33.43 -15.23 -19.98
C LEU A 84 -32.66 -14.39 -21.00
N ILE A 85 -32.76 -13.08 -20.91
CA ILE A 85 -32.00 -12.13 -21.72
C ILE A 85 -31.09 -11.31 -20.80
N VAL A 86 -29.83 -11.14 -21.19
CA VAL A 86 -28.86 -10.29 -20.47
C VAL A 86 -28.42 -9.17 -21.40
N GLU A 87 -28.53 -7.96 -20.90
CA GLU A 87 -27.97 -6.73 -21.48
C GLU A 87 -26.75 -6.32 -20.70
N CYS A 88 -25.61 -6.26 -21.36
CA CYS A 88 -24.32 -5.93 -20.78
C CYS A 88 -23.89 -4.50 -21.14
N LYS A 89 -23.18 -3.85 -20.26
CA LYS A 89 -22.57 -2.55 -20.49
C LYS A 89 -21.16 -2.50 -19.86
N LYS A 90 -20.28 -1.68 -20.39
CA LYS A 90 -18.98 -1.44 -19.73
C LYS A 90 -19.16 -0.77 -18.36
N LYS A 91 -18.22 -0.98 -17.47
CA LYS A 91 -18.25 -0.54 -16.04
C LYS A 91 -18.63 0.91 -15.79
N THR A 92 -18.42 1.79 -16.76
CA THR A 92 -18.68 3.23 -16.63
C THR A 92 -20.08 3.64 -17.10
N ARG A 93 -20.88 2.71 -17.68
CA ARG A 93 -22.22 2.98 -18.22
C ARG A 93 -23.29 2.44 -17.29
N LYS A 94 -24.39 3.21 -17.16
CA LYS A 94 -25.59 2.85 -16.38
C LYS A 94 -26.87 2.86 -17.21
N ASP A 95 -26.78 3.11 -18.49
CA ASP A 95 -27.87 3.03 -19.46
C ASP A 95 -28.12 1.60 -19.92
N GLY A 96 -29.18 1.39 -20.72
CA GLY A 96 -29.52 0.07 -21.28
C GLY A 96 -30.61 -0.68 -20.52
N LYS A 97 -31.06 -0.21 -19.34
CA LYS A 97 -32.17 -0.84 -18.60
C LYS A 97 -33.48 -0.80 -19.41
N GLY A 98 -33.81 0.32 -20.04
CA GLY A 98 -34.94 0.42 -20.95
C GLY A 98 -34.81 -0.46 -22.20
N GLN A 99 -33.59 -0.66 -22.70
CA GLN A 99 -33.30 -1.55 -23.80
C GLN A 99 -33.57 -3.02 -23.41
N LEU A 100 -33.20 -3.43 -22.21
CA LEU A 100 -33.50 -4.74 -21.65
C LEU A 100 -35.02 -4.95 -21.54
N GLU A 101 -35.77 -3.96 -21.03
CA GLU A 101 -37.24 -4.05 -20.95
C GLU A 101 -37.88 -4.18 -22.33
N ASP A 102 -37.36 -3.48 -23.34
CA ASP A 102 -37.85 -3.60 -24.73
C ASP A 102 -37.57 -5.02 -25.29
N TYR A 103 -36.35 -5.55 -25.06
CA TYR A 103 -36.02 -6.93 -25.47
C TYR A 103 -36.93 -7.96 -24.80
N LEU A 104 -37.18 -7.81 -23.50
CA LEU A 104 -38.13 -8.71 -22.79
C LEU A 104 -39.55 -8.57 -23.29
N ARG A 105 -40.00 -7.35 -23.62
CA ARG A 105 -41.37 -7.08 -24.11
C ARG A 105 -41.65 -7.82 -25.42
N PHE A 106 -40.65 -7.87 -26.29
CA PHE A 106 -40.80 -8.42 -27.64
C PHE A 106 -40.26 -9.86 -27.82
N SER A 107 -39.70 -10.45 -26.76
CA SER A 107 -39.30 -11.88 -26.75
C SER A 107 -40.22 -12.75 -25.90
N LYS A 108 -40.04 -14.06 -25.96
CA LYS A 108 -40.70 -15.03 -25.04
C LYS A 108 -40.00 -15.10 -23.68
N ALA A 109 -38.81 -14.59 -23.55
CA ALA A 109 -38.05 -14.60 -22.29
C ALA A 109 -38.87 -13.96 -21.15
N CYS A 110 -38.92 -14.65 -20.01
CA CYS A 110 -39.62 -14.19 -18.81
C CYS A 110 -38.72 -13.52 -17.80
N LEU A 111 -37.38 -13.64 -17.94
CA LEU A 111 -36.37 -13.07 -17.06
C LEU A 111 -35.42 -12.18 -17.83
N GLY A 112 -34.95 -11.14 -17.19
CA GLY A 112 -33.95 -10.23 -17.71
C GLY A 112 -32.88 -9.89 -16.71
N VAL A 113 -31.66 -9.68 -17.19
CA VAL A 113 -30.57 -9.21 -16.37
C VAL A 113 -29.88 -8.03 -17.06
N TRP A 114 -29.71 -6.95 -16.35
CA TRP A 114 -28.81 -5.89 -16.77
C TRP A 114 -27.53 -5.97 -15.91
N TYR A 115 -26.38 -5.95 -16.58
CA TYR A 115 -25.08 -6.10 -15.92
C TYR A 115 -24.01 -5.23 -16.56
N ASN A 116 -23.19 -4.54 -15.73
CA ASN A 116 -22.09 -3.72 -16.22
C ASN A 116 -20.73 -4.06 -15.62
N GLY A 117 -20.57 -5.24 -15.04
CA GLY A 117 -19.34 -5.63 -14.34
C GLY A 117 -19.21 -5.06 -12.94
N LYS A 118 -20.11 -4.18 -12.51
CA LYS A 118 -20.18 -3.60 -11.16
C LYS A 118 -21.54 -3.71 -10.52
N GLU A 119 -22.59 -3.46 -11.27
CA GLU A 119 -23.97 -3.46 -10.81
C GLU A 119 -24.74 -4.53 -11.57
N THR A 120 -25.69 -5.20 -10.90
CA THR A 120 -26.59 -6.17 -11.48
C THR A 120 -28.02 -5.79 -11.13
N LEU A 121 -28.93 -5.88 -12.10
CA LEU A 121 -30.36 -5.73 -11.91
C LEU A 121 -31.04 -6.94 -12.50
N TYR A 122 -31.87 -7.61 -11.73
CA TYR A 122 -32.67 -8.75 -12.16
C TYR A 122 -34.13 -8.35 -12.34
N LEU A 123 -34.74 -8.67 -13.48
CA LEU A 123 -36.11 -8.34 -13.82
C LEU A 123 -36.92 -9.60 -14.15
N ARG A 124 -38.14 -9.65 -13.68
CA ARG A 124 -39.17 -10.62 -14.13
C ARG A 124 -40.23 -9.90 -14.94
N LYS A 125 -40.51 -10.44 -16.11
CA LYS A 125 -41.64 -10.04 -16.94
C LYS A 125 -42.87 -10.82 -16.51
N TYR A 126 -44.00 -10.15 -16.34
CA TYR A 126 -45.30 -10.76 -16.14
C TYR A 126 -46.39 -9.98 -16.87
N GLU A 127 -47.46 -10.65 -17.21
CA GLU A 127 -48.62 -10.06 -17.90
C GLU A 127 -49.77 -9.90 -16.91
N LYS A 128 -50.36 -8.70 -16.86
CA LYS A 128 -51.54 -8.40 -16.06
C LYS A 128 -52.50 -7.53 -16.88
N ASN A 129 -53.75 -7.98 -17.02
CA ASN A 129 -54.79 -7.30 -17.79
C ASN A 129 -54.37 -7.00 -19.26
N GLY A 130 -53.62 -7.89 -19.90
CA GLY A 130 -53.13 -7.71 -21.28
C GLY A 130 -51.98 -6.71 -21.42
N GLN A 131 -51.41 -6.24 -20.32
CA GLN A 131 -50.25 -5.36 -20.31
C GLN A 131 -49.04 -6.08 -19.70
N VAL A 132 -47.87 -5.86 -20.34
CA VAL A 132 -46.59 -6.38 -19.86
C VAL A 132 -46.00 -5.45 -18.79
N HIS A 133 -45.72 -6.02 -17.65
CA HIS A 133 -45.09 -5.36 -16.52
C HIS A 133 -43.73 -5.99 -16.20
N PHE A 134 -42.85 -5.20 -15.61
CA PHE A 134 -41.53 -5.63 -15.11
C PHE A 134 -41.43 -5.36 -13.62
N VAL A 135 -40.93 -6.34 -12.90
CA VAL A 135 -40.67 -6.23 -11.47
C VAL A 135 -39.23 -6.64 -11.19
N GLU A 136 -38.57 -5.85 -10.34
CA GLU A 136 -37.24 -6.19 -9.85
C GLU A 136 -37.34 -7.38 -8.88
N ILE A 137 -36.49 -8.38 -9.11
CA ILE A 137 -36.43 -9.61 -8.31
C ILE A 137 -35.05 -9.73 -7.62
N PRO A 138 -34.96 -10.45 -6.50
CA PRO A 138 -33.69 -10.57 -5.75
C PRO A 138 -32.60 -11.35 -6.50
N ASN A 139 -32.94 -12.29 -7.33
CA ASN A 139 -32.03 -13.11 -8.13
C ASN A 139 -32.78 -13.92 -9.21
N ILE A 140 -32.03 -14.58 -10.11
CA ILE A 140 -32.56 -15.52 -11.10
C ILE A 140 -32.48 -16.97 -10.59
N PRO A 141 -33.30 -17.91 -11.09
CA PRO A 141 -33.23 -19.31 -10.72
C PRO A 141 -31.96 -19.99 -11.23
N ILE A 142 -31.48 -20.99 -10.51
CA ILE A 142 -30.44 -21.89 -11.01
C ILE A 142 -31.03 -22.82 -12.07
N TYR A 143 -30.19 -23.40 -12.92
CA TYR A 143 -30.64 -24.34 -13.97
C TYR A 143 -31.45 -25.49 -13.36
N GLY A 144 -32.65 -25.74 -13.94
CA GLY A 144 -33.59 -26.76 -13.47
C GLY A 144 -34.48 -26.32 -12.30
N GLN A 145 -34.29 -25.16 -11.71
CA GLN A 145 -35.15 -24.59 -10.68
C GLN A 145 -36.33 -23.83 -11.33
N ARG A 146 -37.51 -24.00 -10.80
CA ARG A 146 -38.65 -23.17 -11.23
C ARG A 146 -38.54 -21.77 -10.63
N VAL A 147 -39.11 -20.81 -11.29
CA VAL A 147 -39.04 -19.39 -10.86
C VAL A 147 -39.65 -19.20 -9.46
N GLU A 148 -40.74 -19.93 -9.17
CA GLU A 148 -41.45 -19.89 -7.89
C GLU A 148 -40.65 -20.50 -6.73
N ASP A 149 -39.69 -21.39 -7.03
CA ASP A 149 -38.89 -22.10 -6.02
C ASP A 149 -37.59 -21.36 -5.68
N VAL A 150 -37.35 -20.19 -6.27
CA VAL A 150 -36.18 -19.37 -5.96
C VAL A 150 -36.21 -18.97 -4.48
N GLY A 151 -35.08 -19.17 -3.78
CA GLY A 151 -34.97 -18.95 -2.34
C GLY A 151 -35.32 -20.18 -1.48
N LEU A 152 -35.87 -21.25 -2.03
CA LEU A 152 -36.18 -22.48 -1.30
C LEU A 152 -35.00 -23.46 -1.36
N PHE A 153 -33.87 -23.09 -0.70
CA PHE A 153 -32.68 -23.94 -0.60
C PHE A 153 -32.68 -24.70 0.71
N LYS A 154 -32.49 -26.03 0.65
CA LYS A 154 -32.09 -26.78 1.84
C LYS A 154 -30.63 -26.50 2.20
N ARG A 155 -30.27 -26.70 3.47
CA ARG A 155 -28.88 -26.49 3.92
C ARG A 155 -27.88 -27.34 3.09
N CYS A 156 -28.22 -28.56 2.70
CA CYS A 156 -27.40 -29.46 1.87
C CYS A 156 -27.28 -29.01 0.41
N ASP A 157 -28.19 -28.16 -0.09
CA ASP A 157 -28.18 -27.70 -1.48
C ASP A 157 -27.29 -26.46 -1.68
N LEU A 158 -26.77 -25.85 -0.59
CA LEU A 158 -25.90 -24.68 -0.67
C LEU A 158 -24.56 -25.07 -1.29
N LYS A 159 -24.09 -24.24 -2.22
CA LYS A 159 -22.87 -24.50 -3.01
C LYS A 159 -21.65 -23.87 -2.39
N LYS A 160 -20.53 -24.61 -2.39
CA LYS A 160 -19.20 -24.00 -2.20
C LYS A 160 -18.87 -23.16 -3.42
N THR A 161 -18.27 -21.98 -3.23
CA THR A 161 -17.86 -21.11 -4.34
C THR A 161 -16.47 -20.54 -4.11
N HIS A 162 -15.76 -20.39 -5.24
CA HIS A 162 -14.46 -19.70 -5.28
C HIS A 162 -14.61 -18.23 -5.71
N ASN A 163 -15.84 -17.76 -6.00
CA ASN A 163 -16.08 -16.43 -6.60
C ASN A 163 -16.72 -15.41 -5.63
N LEU A 164 -16.63 -15.64 -4.32
CA LEU A 164 -17.21 -14.71 -3.31
C LEU A 164 -16.73 -13.29 -3.45
N LYS A 165 -15.48 -13.08 -3.86
CA LYS A 165 -14.92 -11.72 -4.06
C LYS A 165 -15.72 -10.92 -5.10
N SER A 166 -16.12 -11.54 -6.19
CA SER A 166 -16.95 -10.90 -7.23
C SER A 166 -18.35 -10.61 -6.70
N VAL A 167 -18.96 -11.56 -5.98
CA VAL A 167 -20.29 -11.41 -5.36
C VAL A 167 -20.29 -10.25 -4.36
N PHE A 168 -19.30 -10.18 -3.49
CA PHE A 168 -19.15 -9.09 -2.54
C PHE A 168 -18.85 -7.75 -3.21
N GLY A 169 -18.10 -7.75 -4.32
CA GLY A 169 -17.91 -6.57 -5.16
C GLY A 169 -19.23 -6.03 -5.72
N SER A 170 -20.10 -6.90 -6.22
CA SER A 170 -21.44 -6.53 -6.72
C SER A 170 -22.31 -5.98 -5.61
N ILE A 171 -22.33 -6.62 -4.44
CA ILE A 171 -23.09 -6.17 -3.26
C ILE A 171 -22.64 -4.76 -2.84
N ARG A 172 -21.33 -4.53 -2.74
CA ARG A 172 -20.77 -3.23 -2.38
C ARG A 172 -21.18 -2.14 -3.36
N ASN A 173 -21.07 -2.42 -4.66
CA ASN A 173 -21.42 -1.45 -5.69
C ASN A 173 -22.92 -1.14 -5.68
N TYR A 174 -23.78 -2.14 -5.48
CA TYR A 174 -25.22 -1.94 -5.34
C TYR A 174 -25.56 -1.05 -4.14
N LEU A 175 -24.95 -1.31 -2.98
CA LEU A 175 -25.16 -0.51 -1.78
C LEU A 175 -24.70 0.95 -1.95
N ALA A 176 -23.56 1.16 -2.59
CA ALA A 176 -23.06 2.51 -2.88
C ALA A 176 -23.97 3.31 -3.83
N ALA A 177 -24.71 2.60 -4.71
CA ALA A 177 -25.61 3.22 -5.68
C ALA A 177 -27.03 3.50 -5.14
N ASN A 178 -27.52 2.66 -4.22
CA ASN A 178 -28.95 2.59 -3.87
C ASN A 178 -29.28 2.92 -2.40
N ASN A 179 -28.29 3.13 -1.54
CA ASN A 179 -28.54 3.41 -0.13
C ASN A 179 -28.49 4.91 0.15
N THR A 180 -29.64 5.49 0.49
CA THR A 180 -29.76 6.86 0.98
C THR A 180 -29.74 6.86 2.51
N GLY A 181 -28.75 7.55 3.10
CA GLY A 181 -28.67 7.74 4.57
C GLY A 181 -27.43 7.16 5.24
N ILE A 182 -26.68 6.29 4.57
CA ILE A 182 -25.38 5.83 5.04
C ILE A 182 -24.32 6.52 4.18
N THR A 183 -23.60 7.46 4.78
CA THR A 183 -22.61 8.30 4.08
C THR A 183 -21.17 7.90 4.33
N LEU A 184 -20.92 7.05 5.33
CA LEU A 184 -19.58 6.61 5.72
C LEU A 184 -19.34 5.17 5.28
N ASP A 185 -18.25 4.92 4.58
CA ASP A 185 -17.82 3.58 4.15
C ASP A 185 -17.75 2.59 5.34
N ASN A 186 -17.36 3.06 6.52
CA ASN A 186 -17.29 2.26 7.74
C ASN A 186 -18.67 1.69 8.18
N GLU A 187 -19.74 2.47 8.00
CA GLU A 187 -21.09 2.00 8.33
C GLU A 187 -21.54 0.87 7.40
N PHE A 188 -21.20 0.95 6.10
CA PHE A 188 -21.48 -0.14 5.18
C PHE A 188 -20.81 -1.45 5.58
N VAL A 189 -19.53 -1.37 6.01
CA VAL A 189 -18.79 -2.56 6.46
C VAL A 189 -19.49 -3.20 7.65
N VAL A 190 -19.90 -2.42 8.63
CA VAL A 190 -20.64 -2.94 9.82
C VAL A 190 -21.94 -3.62 9.40
N GLN A 191 -22.70 -3.01 8.46
CA GLN A 191 -23.96 -3.58 8.01
C GLN A 191 -23.76 -4.92 7.27
N ILE A 192 -22.71 -5.00 6.44
CA ILE A 192 -22.37 -6.25 5.73
C ILE A 192 -21.91 -7.32 6.73
N ILE A 193 -21.11 -6.98 7.71
CA ILE A 193 -20.72 -7.89 8.80
C ILE A 193 -21.97 -8.45 9.48
N ASN A 194 -22.93 -7.61 9.83
CA ASN A 194 -24.19 -8.02 10.47
C ASN A 194 -24.94 -9.07 9.61
N ILE A 195 -25.02 -8.85 8.31
CA ILE A 195 -25.73 -9.77 7.38
C ILE A 195 -24.94 -11.06 7.16
N ILE A 196 -23.62 -11.00 7.02
CA ILE A 196 -22.77 -12.20 6.89
C ILE A 196 -22.91 -13.09 8.12
N PHE A 197 -22.94 -12.50 9.31
CA PHE A 197 -23.17 -13.27 10.53
C PHE A 197 -24.56 -13.90 10.59
N CYS A 198 -25.59 -13.24 10.06
CA CYS A 198 -26.91 -13.85 9.90
C CYS A 198 -26.84 -15.10 9.02
N LYS A 199 -26.09 -15.02 7.90
CA LYS A 199 -25.93 -16.17 7.01
C LYS A 199 -25.18 -17.33 7.67
N ILE A 200 -24.03 -17.05 8.29
CA ILE A 200 -23.23 -18.05 8.99
C ILE A 200 -24.02 -18.68 10.14
N TYR A 201 -24.76 -17.88 10.89
CA TYR A 201 -25.62 -18.36 11.97
C TYR A 201 -26.68 -19.32 11.44
N ASP A 202 -27.39 -18.91 10.39
CA ASP A 202 -28.46 -19.74 9.80
C ASP A 202 -27.91 -21.05 9.23
N GLU A 203 -26.80 -21.01 8.49
CA GLU A 203 -26.12 -22.20 8.01
C GLU A 203 -25.69 -23.15 9.12
N ARG A 204 -25.19 -22.62 10.24
CA ARG A 204 -24.69 -23.43 11.36
C ARG A 204 -25.79 -24.12 12.15
N PHE A 205 -26.94 -23.47 12.29
CA PHE A 205 -28.02 -23.94 13.16
C PHE A 205 -29.22 -24.53 12.41
N THR A 206 -29.24 -24.50 11.08
CA THR A 206 -30.24 -25.18 10.24
C THR A 206 -29.79 -26.62 9.97
N ARG A 207 -30.69 -27.60 10.11
CA ARG A 207 -30.44 -29.01 9.78
C ARG A 207 -30.21 -29.21 8.28
N LEU A 208 -29.42 -30.22 7.91
CA LEU A 208 -29.03 -30.46 6.52
C LEU A 208 -30.20 -30.52 5.52
N ASN A 209 -31.33 -31.13 5.93
CA ASN A 209 -32.50 -31.32 5.06
C ASN A 209 -33.58 -30.23 5.22
N ASP A 210 -33.35 -29.25 6.11
CA ASP A 210 -34.28 -28.15 6.35
C ASP A 210 -33.95 -26.98 5.42
N ILE A 211 -34.99 -26.20 5.07
CA ILE A 211 -34.82 -24.95 4.31
C ILE A 211 -34.19 -23.89 5.18
N VAL A 212 -33.15 -23.23 4.65
CA VAL A 212 -32.48 -22.11 5.30
C VAL A 212 -33.39 -20.89 5.41
N ASN A 213 -33.29 -20.14 6.51
CA ASN A 213 -34.04 -18.89 6.71
C ASN A 213 -33.37 -17.69 6.06
N PHE A 214 -32.07 -17.75 5.81
CA PHE A 214 -31.35 -16.74 5.03
C PHE A 214 -31.62 -16.92 3.54
N ARG A 215 -32.76 -16.40 3.11
CA ARG A 215 -33.30 -16.59 1.76
C ARG A 215 -34.12 -15.38 1.31
N ALA A 216 -34.30 -15.23 0.00
CA ALA A 216 -35.13 -14.22 -0.62
C ALA A 216 -35.86 -14.85 -1.82
N GLY A 217 -37.19 -14.99 -1.72
CA GLY A 217 -38.04 -15.50 -2.79
C GLY A 217 -38.40 -14.41 -3.79
N ILE A 218 -38.71 -14.82 -5.04
CA ILE A 218 -39.07 -13.90 -6.12
C ILE A 218 -40.39 -13.16 -5.84
N GLU A 219 -41.36 -13.83 -5.23
CA GLU A 219 -42.69 -13.25 -4.92
C GLU A 219 -42.77 -12.73 -3.49
N GLU A 220 -41.69 -12.81 -2.73
CA GLU A 220 -41.67 -12.40 -1.34
C GLU A 220 -41.38 -10.89 -1.23
N PRO A 221 -42.25 -10.11 -0.53
CA PRO A 221 -41.99 -8.69 -0.30
C PRO A 221 -40.65 -8.42 0.41
N SER A 222 -39.88 -7.45 -0.05
CA SER A 222 -38.59 -7.09 0.57
C SER A 222 -38.70 -6.81 2.07
N LYS A 223 -39.85 -6.29 2.53
CA LYS A 223 -40.14 -6.05 3.96
C LYS A 223 -40.16 -7.33 4.79
N ASP A 224 -40.73 -8.41 4.24
CA ASP A 224 -40.83 -9.70 4.94
C ASP A 224 -39.47 -10.40 5.01
N ILE A 225 -38.70 -10.31 3.90
CA ILE A 225 -37.30 -10.75 3.88
C ILE A 225 -36.49 -10.01 4.96
N SER A 226 -36.57 -8.68 4.98
CA SER A 226 -35.88 -7.82 5.93
C SER A 226 -36.26 -8.17 7.39
N ALA A 227 -37.55 -8.36 7.67
CA ALA A 227 -38.03 -8.72 9.01
C ALA A 227 -37.45 -10.07 9.46
N ARG A 228 -37.41 -11.07 8.56
CA ARG A 228 -36.81 -12.38 8.84
C ARG A 228 -35.30 -12.28 9.13
N ILE A 229 -34.54 -11.51 8.33
CA ILE A 229 -33.11 -11.31 8.54
C ILE A 229 -32.82 -10.58 9.85
N LYS A 230 -33.58 -9.54 10.18
CA LYS A 230 -33.47 -8.82 11.47
C LYS A 230 -33.74 -9.75 12.66
N LYS A 231 -34.69 -10.67 12.55
CA LYS A 231 -34.93 -11.71 13.58
C LYS A 231 -33.74 -12.67 13.71
N ILE A 232 -33.10 -13.06 12.61
CA ILE A 232 -31.86 -13.86 12.67
C ILE A 232 -30.78 -13.06 13.37
N PHE A 233 -30.65 -11.75 13.07
CA PHE A 233 -29.67 -10.89 13.69
C PHE A 233 -29.84 -10.76 15.20
N ASP A 234 -31.08 -10.73 15.71
CA ASP A 234 -31.32 -10.77 17.15
C ASP A 234 -30.79 -12.06 17.79
N ALA A 235 -30.96 -13.20 17.14
CA ALA A 235 -30.34 -14.45 17.59
C ALA A 235 -28.80 -14.42 17.51
N VAL A 236 -28.24 -13.81 16.48
CA VAL A 236 -26.78 -13.57 16.33
C VAL A 236 -26.24 -12.74 17.50
N LYS A 237 -26.87 -11.63 17.86
CA LYS A 237 -26.43 -10.78 18.99
C LYS A 237 -26.40 -11.57 20.32
N ASN A 238 -27.40 -12.43 20.54
CA ASN A 238 -27.42 -13.27 21.73
C ASN A 238 -26.34 -14.34 21.75
N LYS A 239 -25.95 -14.85 20.56
CA LYS A 239 -24.90 -15.88 20.42
C LYS A 239 -23.49 -15.33 20.46
N TYR A 240 -23.29 -14.09 20.00
CA TYR A 240 -22.01 -13.42 19.89
C TYR A 240 -22.00 -12.05 20.62
N PRO A 241 -22.21 -12.03 21.96
CA PRO A 241 -22.32 -10.79 22.72
C PRO A 241 -21.00 -10.02 22.85
N ASP A 242 -19.89 -10.67 22.57
CA ASP A 242 -18.54 -10.11 22.50
C ASP A 242 -18.22 -9.39 21.17
N VAL A 243 -19.01 -9.68 20.13
CA VAL A 243 -18.89 -9.03 18.80
C VAL A 243 -19.96 -7.95 18.63
N PHE A 244 -21.19 -8.21 19.11
CA PHE A 244 -22.35 -7.36 18.87
C PHE A 244 -22.97 -6.85 20.17
N ASN A 245 -23.22 -5.54 20.22
CA ASN A 245 -23.98 -4.93 21.30
C ASN A 245 -25.49 -5.15 21.13
N LYS A 246 -26.25 -5.12 22.21
CA LYS A 246 -27.70 -5.21 22.14
C LYS A 246 -28.36 -4.11 21.30
N THR A 247 -27.71 -2.96 21.23
CA THR A 247 -28.15 -1.77 20.47
C THR A 247 -27.80 -1.85 18.96
N ASP A 248 -26.94 -2.79 18.55
CA ASP A 248 -26.61 -2.98 17.13
C ASP A 248 -27.85 -3.38 16.34
N ASN A 249 -28.02 -2.82 15.17
CA ASN A 249 -29.12 -3.08 14.28
C ASN A 249 -28.68 -3.12 12.81
N ILE A 250 -29.54 -3.66 11.96
CA ILE A 250 -29.39 -3.60 10.50
C ILE A 250 -30.19 -2.39 10.04
N SER A 251 -29.48 -1.33 9.61
CA SER A 251 -30.05 -0.04 9.18
C SER A 251 -30.21 0.09 7.66
N LEU A 252 -29.86 -0.95 6.91
CA LEU A 252 -30.05 -0.99 5.45
C LEU A 252 -31.53 -0.97 5.08
N THR A 253 -31.85 -0.43 3.89
CA THR A 253 -33.22 -0.48 3.35
C THR A 253 -33.67 -1.91 3.12
N ASP A 254 -34.98 -2.16 3.15
CA ASP A 254 -35.52 -3.51 2.96
C ASP A 254 -35.15 -4.08 1.58
N SER A 255 -35.10 -3.24 0.54
CA SER A 255 -34.66 -3.66 -0.80
C SER A 255 -33.17 -4.03 -0.84
N SER A 256 -32.33 -3.27 -0.11
CA SER A 256 -30.89 -3.59 -0.02
C SER A 256 -30.64 -4.89 0.71
N ILE A 257 -31.38 -5.16 1.78
CA ILE A 257 -31.30 -6.44 2.52
C ILE A 257 -31.72 -7.58 1.58
N ALA A 258 -32.85 -7.43 0.89
CA ALA A 258 -33.35 -8.45 -0.05
C ALA A 258 -32.35 -8.74 -1.15
N TYR A 259 -31.71 -7.71 -1.71
CA TYR A 259 -30.66 -7.89 -2.74
C TYR A 259 -29.44 -8.67 -2.21
N ILE A 260 -28.90 -8.27 -1.04
CA ILE A 260 -27.75 -8.96 -0.44
C ILE A 260 -28.08 -10.43 -0.17
N VAL A 261 -29.26 -10.68 0.38
CA VAL A 261 -29.72 -12.04 0.67
C VAL A 261 -29.86 -12.83 -0.63
N GLY A 262 -30.43 -12.23 -1.67
CA GLY A 262 -30.56 -12.84 -3.01
C GLY A 262 -29.21 -13.26 -3.59
N GLU A 263 -28.19 -12.37 -3.53
CA GLU A 263 -26.86 -12.66 -4.05
C GLU A 263 -26.12 -13.77 -3.26
N LEU A 264 -26.35 -13.86 -1.94
CA LEU A 264 -25.63 -14.79 -1.08
C LEU A 264 -26.35 -16.11 -0.80
N GLN A 265 -27.68 -16.19 -0.99
CA GLN A 265 -28.51 -17.29 -0.49
C GLN A 265 -28.11 -18.68 -1.00
N GLN A 266 -27.57 -18.79 -2.21
CA GLN A 266 -27.20 -20.08 -2.82
C GLN A 266 -25.85 -20.64 -2.37
N TYR A 267 -25.02 -19.80 -1.73
CA TYR A 267 -23.66 -20.19 -1.34
C TYR A 267 -23.61 -20.71 0.09
N CYS A 268 -22.69 -21.63 0.38
CA CYS A 268 -22.34 -22.07 1.71
C CYS A 268 -21.07 -21.37 2.18
N LEU A 269 -21.19 -20.45 3.14
CA LEU A 269 -20.02 -19.76 3.66
C LEU A 269 -19.21 -20.63 4.65
N ILE A 270 -19.86 -21.45 5.46
CA ILE A 270 -19.16 -22.28 6.46
C ILE A 270 -18.23 -23.32 5.82
N GLU A 271 -18.62 -23.86 4.67
CA GLU A 271 -17.87 -24.90 3.95
C GLU A 271 -16.99 -24.34 2.82
N SER A 272 -17.07 -23.05 2.54
CA SER A 272 -16.19 -22.38 1.59
C SER A 272 -14.76 -22.30 2.14
N GLU A 273 -13.76 -22.31 1.26
CA GLU A 273 -12.37 -22.15 1.67
C GLU A 273 -12.18 -20.84 2.43
N ARG A 274 -11.51 -20.90 3.57
CA ARG A 274 -11.30 -19.75 4.45
C ARG A 274 -10.61 -18.57 3.75
N ASP A 275 -9.71 -18.88 2.81
CA ASP A 275 -9.02 -17.88 2.02
C ASP A 275 -9.97 -17.11 1.10
N VAL A 276 -10.94 -17.81 0.52
CA VAL A 276 -11.97 -17.21 -0.35
C VAL A 276 -12.85 -16.25 0.44
N ILE A 277 -13.23 -16.62 1.68
CA ILE A 277 -14.02 -15.76 2.56
C ILE A 277 -13.21 -14.52 2.97
N ALA A 278 -11.95 -14.71 3.30
CA ALA A 278 -11.05 -13.65 3.69
C ALA A 278 -10.85 -12.63 2.56
N ASP A 279 -10.60 -13.11 1.35
CA ASP A 279 -10.43 -12.27 0.15
C ASP A 279 -11.70 -11.49 -0.20
N ALA A 280 -12.86 -12.13 -0.01
CA ALA A 280 -14.14 -11.48 -0.20
C ALA A 280 -14.38 -10.35 0.83
N PHE A 281 -14.01 -10.60 2.09
CA PHE A 281 -14.18 -9.63 3.16
C PHE A 281 -13.33 -8.37 2.97
N GLU A 282 -12.13 -8.49 2.39
CA GLU A 282 -11.26 -7.37 2.04
C GLU A 282 -11.90 -6.36 1.06
N VAL A 283 -12.84 -6.80 0.24
CA VAL A 283 -13.56 -5.91 -0.70
C VAL A 283 -14.28 -4.78 0.04
N PHE A 284 -14.76 -5.04 1.25
CA PHE A 284 -15.45 -4.04 2.07
C PHE A 284 -14.50 -3.25 2.97
N ILE A 285 -13.48 -3.89 3.53
CA ILE A 285 -12.57 -3.28 4.49
C ILE A 285 -11.63 -2.29 3.81
N SER A 286 -11.01 -2.68 2.71
CA SER A 286 -9.95 -1.90 2.04
C SER A 286 -10.36 -0.46 1.67
N PRO A 287 -11.58 -0.17 1.20
CA PRO A 287 -11.99 1.21 0.90
C PRO A 287 -12.34 2.06 2.11
N SER A 288 -12.90 1.45 3.18
CA SER A 288 -13.31 2.17 4.37
C SER A 288 -12.12 2.72 5.18
N LEU A 289 -10.95 2.10 5.05
CA LEU A 289 -9.72 2.53 5.71
C LEU A 289 -8.93 3.61 4.93
N ARG A 290 -9.41 4.04 3.77
CA ARG A 290 -8.71 4.97 2.88
C ARG A 290 -8.72 6.44 3.32
N GLY A 291 -9.28 6.80 4.46
CA GLY A 291 -9.48 8.21 4.83
C GLY A 291 -9.17 8.59 6.28
N GLY A 292 -8.67 7.71 7.12
CA GLY A 292 -8.50 7.96 8.56
C GLY A 292 -7.08 8.38 8.94
N GLN A 293 -6.96 9.39 9.76
CA GLN A 293 -5.81 9.96 10.46
C GLN A 293 -4.61 9.01 10.66
N GLY A 294 -3.75 8.83 9.64
CA GLY A 294 -2.49 8.07 9.76
C GLY A 294 -2.63 6.54 9.84
N GLN A 295 -3.81 6.00 9.57
CA GLN A 295 -4.06 4.56 9.51
C GLN A 295 -3.91 4.09 8.06
N PHE A 296 -2.98 3.17 7.81
CA PHE A 296 -2.70 2.65 6.48
C PHE A 296 -2.84 1.13 6.50
N PHE A 297 -3.59 0.61 5.53
CA PHE A 297 -3.69 -0.83 5.32
C PHE A 297 -2.36 -1.37 4.76
N THR A 298 -1.77 -2.35 5.42
CA THR A 298 -0.54 -2.98 4.95
C THR A 298 -0.85 -3.90 3.76
N PRO A 299 -0.21 -3.73 2.59
CA PRO A 299 -0.40 -4.61 1.45
C PRO A 299 -0.15 -6.08 1.81
N ARG A 300 -0.98 -6.97 1.27
CA ARG A 300 -1.01 -8.38 1.65
C ARG A 300 0.31 -9.12 1.40
N ASN A 301 1.03 -8.79 0.31
CA ASN A 301 2.35 -9.35 0.04
C ASN A 301 3.36 -8.99 1.14
N VAL A 302 3.32 -7.77 1.67
CA VAL A 302 4.18 -7.33 2.78
C VAL A 302 3.78 -8.00 4.10
N VAL A 303 2.47 -8.18 4.34
CA VAL A 303 2.00 -8.94 5.50
C VAL A 303 2.54 -10.37 5.45
N LYS A 304 2.44 -11.05 4.30
CA LYS A 304 2.98 -12.40 4.08
C LYS A 304 4.49 -12.45 4.28
N LEU A 305 5.22 -11.49 3.73
CA LEU A 305 6.65 -11.37 3.92
C LEU A 305 6.99 -11.33 5.42
N LEU A 306 6.37 -10.43 6.17
CA LEU A 306 6.69 -10.26 7.58
C LEU A 306 6.32 -11.49 8.42
N VAL A 307 5.21 -12.16 8.10
CA VAL A 307 4.84 -13.46 8.70
C VAL A 307 5.88 -14.53 8.39
N SER A 308 6.36 -14.62 7.14
CA SER A 308 7.43 -15.57 6.76
C SER A 308 8.74 -15.27 7.48
N LEU A 309 9.14 -13.99 7.58
CA LEU A 309 10.35 -13.57 8.29
C LEU A 309 10.31 -13.97 9.77
N ALA A 310 9.21 -13.73 10.44
CA ALA A 310 9.02 -14.07 11.85
C ALA A 310 8.73 -15.55 12.07
N ASN A 311 8.17 -16.24 11.09
CA ASN A 311 7.83 -17.65 11.08
C ASN A 311 7.20 -18.14 12.40
N PRO A 312 6.00 -17.66 12.75
CA PRO A 312 5.32 -18.07 13.97
C PRO A 312 4.96 -19.56 13.91
N THR A 313 5.02 -20.24 15.05
CA THR A 313 4.67 -21.65 15.21
C THR A 313 3.40 -21.82 16.02
N ARG A 314 2.83 -23.04 16.04
CA ARG A 314 1.65 -23.38 16.86
C ARG A 314 1.82 -23.12 18.36
N ASN A 315 3.05 -23.10 18.85
CA ASN A 315 3.38 -22.93 20.27
C ASN A 315 3.64 -21.46 20.65
N ASP A 316 3.81 -20.57 19.65
CA ASP A 316 4.12 -19.16 19.88
C ASP A 316 2.85 -18.39 20.26
N LYS A 317 2.90 -17.61 21.34
CA LYS A 317 1.92 -16.58 21.63
C LYS A 317 2.22 -15.36 20.79
N LEU A 318 1.27 -14.97 19.95
CA LEU A 318 1.40 -13.86 19.01
C LEU A 318 0.44 -12.72 19.39
N ILE A 319 0.94 -11.48 19.29
CA ILE A 319 0.11 -10.28 19.42
C ILE A 319 0.40 -9.27 18.33
N ASP A 320 -0.67 -8.58 17.88
CA ASP A 320 -0.58 -7.33 17.15
C ASP A 320 -1.17 -6.19 18.00
N PRO A 321 -0.33 -5.32 18.58
CA PRO A 321 -0.79 -4.23 19.45
C PRO A 321 -1.39 -3.03 18.72
N ALA A 322 -1.46 -3.06 17.38
CA ALA A 322 -2.12 -2.07 16.53
C ALA A 322 -2.80 -2.80 15.37
N CYS A 323 -3.72 -3.73 15.71
CA CYS A 323 -4.14 -4.78 14.79
C CYS A 323 -4.98 -4.29 13.59
N GLY A 324 -5.51 -3.08 13.65
CA GLY A 324 -6.31 -2.56 12.55
C GLY A 324 -7.46 -3.51 12.19
N SER A 325 -7.52 -3.89 10.92
CA SER A 325 -8.47 -4.88 10.41
C SER A 325 -8.02 -6.34 10.59
N GLY A 326 -6.93 -6.60 11.30
CA GLY A 326 -6.45 -7.94 11.63
C GLY A 326 -5.54 -8.60 10.59
N GLY A 327 -5.00 -7.85 9.64
CA GLY A 327 -4.21 -8.41 8.54
C GLY A 327 -3.07 -9.34 8.98
N PHE A 328 -2.24 -8.92 9.93
CA PHE A 328 -1.16 -9.75 10.47
C PHE A 328 -1.67 -10.95 11.26
N LEU A 329 -2.71 -10.78 12.08
CA LEU A 329 -3.29 -11.86 12.86
C LEU A 329 -3.83 -12.97 11.96
N ILE A 330 -4.54 -12.60 10.92
CA ILE A 330 -5.18 -13.53 9.98
C ILE A 330 -4.13 -14.29 9.16
N GLU A 331 -3.15 -13.58 8.61
CA GLU A 331 -2.10 -14.25 7.82
C GLU A 331 -1.21 -15.14 8.69
N SER A 332 -0.90 -14.71 9.91
CA SER A 332 -0.18 -15.54 10.88
C SER A 332 -0.98 -16.79 11.26
N LEU A 333 -2.28 -16.63 11.44
CA LEU A 333 -3.17 -17.75 11.75
C LEU A 333 -3.20 -18.77 10.60
N ARG A 334 -3.29 -18.30 9.34
CA ARG A 334 -3.21 -19.16 8.15
C ARG A 334 -1.88 -19.92 8.09
N HIS A 335 -0.78 -19.20 8.32
CA HIS A 335 0.57 -19.76 8.33
C HIS A 335 0.69 -20.92 9.36
N VAL A 336 0.25 -20.67 10.59
CA VAL A 336 0.28 -21.67 11.67
C VAL A 336 -0.70 -22.82 11.40
N TRP A 337 -1.88 -22.54 10.88
CA TRP A 337 -2.85 -23.59 10.52
C TRP A 337 -2.38 -24.51 9.40
N ALA A 338 -1.62 -23.96 8.45
CA ALA A 338 -0.98 -24.79 7.42
C ALA A 338 0.06 -25.75 8.02
N GLN A 339 0.77 -25.32 9.08
CA GLN A 339 1.67 -26.19 9.83
C GLN A 339 0.89 -27.27 10.58
N VAL A 340 -0.12 -26.89 11.36
CA VAL A 340 -0.99 -27.83 12.12
C VAL A 340 -1.64 -28.87 11.19
N LYS A 341 -2.08 -28.43 10.00
CA LYS A 341 -2.67 -29.32 9.02
C LYS A 341 -1.66 -30.35 8.51
N ARG A 342 -0.46 -29.92 8.12
CA ARG A 342 0.61 -30.82 7.67
C ARG A 342 1.00 -31.83 8.75
N GLU A 343 1.22 -31.37 9.98
CA GLU A 343 1.53 -32.23 11.12
C GLU A 343 0.42 -33.25 11.38
N GLY A 344 -0.85 -32.83 11.36
CA GLY A 344 -2.00 -33.73 11.56
C GLY A 344 -2.15 -34.75 10.43
N GLU A 345 -1.94 -34.35 9.17
CA GLU A 345 -1.95 -35.24 8.01
C GLU A 345 -0.81 -36.29 8.11
N GLU A 346 0.40 -35.87 8.49
CA GLU A 346 1.55 -36.76 8.71
C GLU A 346 1.30 -37.76 9.84
N LEU A 347 0.59 -37.34 10.89
CA LEU A 347 0.21 -38.18 12.02
C LEU A 347 -1.07 -39.02 11.74
N GLY A 348 -1.72 -38.82 10.60
CA GLY A 348 -2.94 -39.53 10.24
C GLY A 348 -4.18 -39.12 11.01
N TRP A 349 -4.22 -37.88 11.50
CA TRP A 349 -5.38 -37.35 12.24
C TRP A 349 -6.60 -37.16 11.31
N PRO A 350 -7.81 -37.44 11.82
CA PRO A 350 -9.03 -37.08 11.11
C PRO A 350 -9.13 -35.58 10.93
N GLU A 351 -9.72 -35.12 9.82
CA GLU A 351 -9.90 -33.69 9.50
C GLU A 351 -10.58 -32.89 10.66
N ARG A 352 -11.51 -33.55 11.37
CA ARG A 352 -12.16 -32.94 12.53
C ARG A 352 -11.21 -32.64 13.69
N GLU A 353 -10.21 -33.48 13.93
CA GLU A 353 -9.20 -33.28 14.97
C GLU A 353 -8.25 -32.17 14.58
N ILE A 354 -7.80 -32.16 13.32
CA ILE A 354 -6.97 -31.06 12.77
C ILE A 354 -7.71 -29.74 12.94
N PHE A 355 -9.00 -29.68 12.60
CA PHE A 355 -9.82 -28.49 12.75
C PHE A 355 -9.94 -28.05 14.22
N SER A 356 -10.17 -28.98 15.14
CA SER A 356 -10.26 -28.69 16.57
C SER A 356 -8.96 -28.09 17.12
N ASP A 357 -7.83 -28.65 16.71
CA ASP A 357 -6.50 -28.18 17.10
C ASP A 357 -6.21 -26.77 16.54
N GLN A 358 -6.56 -26.53 15.27
CA GLN A 358 -6.46 -25.21 14.65
C GLN A 358 -7.29 -24.15 15.43
N GLN A 359 -8.49 -24.50 15.90
CA GLN A 359 -9.31 -23.59 16.72
C GLN A 359 -8.67 -23.35 18.10
N GLU A 360 -8.16 -24.38 18.72
CA GLU A 360 -7.51 -24.28 20.04
C GLU A 360 -6.29 -23.33 19.97
N VAL A 361 -5.46 -23.45 18.94
CA VAL A 361 -4.32 -22.57 18.69
C VAL A 361 -4.79 -21.11 18.52
N ALA A 362 -5.84 -20.86 17.74
CA ALA A 362 -6.36 -19.52 17.53
C ALA A 362 -6.83 -18.87 18.85
N ILE A 363 -7.57 -19.60 19.67
CA ILE A 363 -8.11 -19.10 20.95
C ILE A 363 -7.00 -18.86 21.98
N LYS A 364 -6.04 -19.76 22.09
CA LYS A 364 -5.00 -19.69 23.12
C LYS A 364 -3.91 -18.67 22.79
N ASN A 365 -3.47 -18.60 21.53
CA ASN A 365 -2.20 -18.01 21.19
C ASN A 365 -2.27 -16.67 20.47
N PHE A 366 -3.43 -16.28 19.92
CA PHE A 366 -3.54 -15.05 19.14
C PHE A 366 -4.21 -13.92 19.91
N ARG A 367 -3.58 -12.74 19.95
CA ARG A 367 -4.09 -11.54 20.60
C ARG A 367 -3.97 -10.33 19.66
N GLY A 368 -4.90 -9.38 19.81
CA GLY A 368 -4.85 -8.10 19.08
C GLY A 368 -5.44 -6.98 19.92
N ILE A 369 -4.86 -5.80 19.76
CA ILE A 369 -5.39 -4.57 20.37
C ILE A 369 -5.56 -3.53 19.26
N ASP A 370 -6.68 -2.83 19.26
CA ASP A 370 -6.85 -1.59 18.51
C ASP A 370 -7.71 -0.61 19.33
N LYS A 371 -7.36 0.68 19.30
CA LYS A 371 -8.10 1.71 20.01
C LYS A 371 -9.43 2.08 19.34
N GLU A 372 -9.54 1.81 18.03
CA GLU A 372 -10.72 2.12 17.24
C GLU A 372 -11.74 0.99 17.36
N SER A 373 -12.89 1.30 17.94
CA SER A 373 -13.99 0.34 18.16
C SER A 373 -14.45 -0.34 16.88
N PHE A 374 -14.48 0.40 15.75
CA PHE A 374 -14.82 -0.16 14.44
C PHE A 374 -13.82 -1.22 13.99
N LEU A 375 -12.51 -0.95 14.11
CA LEU A 375 -11.46 -1.87 13.67
C LEU A 375 -11.39 -3.11 14.55
N SER A 376 -11.45 -2.95 15.87
CA SER A 376 -11.47 -4.08 16.80
C SER A 376 -12.69 -4.98 16.57
N LYS A 377 -13.88 -4.40 16.33
CA LYS A 377 -15.09 -5.15 15.96
C LYS A 377 -14.94 -5.89 14.64
N THR A 378 -14.36 -5.25 13.64
CA THR A 378 -14.09 -5.85 12.32
C THR A 378 -13.14 -7.04 12.44
N THR A 379 -12.05 -6.88 13.19
CA THR A 379 -11.08 -7.94 13.45
C THR A 379 -11.70 -9.10 14.25
N LYS A 380 -12.49 -8.83 15.28
CA LYS A 380 -13.27 -9.85 16.00
C LYS A 380 -14.17 -10.64 15.07
N ALA A 381 -14.91 -9.94 14.21
CA ALA A 381 -15.80 -10.56 13.24
C ALA A 381 -15.02 -11.46 12.28
N TYR A 382 -13.90 -10.98 11.78
CA TYR A 382 -13.05 -11.73 10.86
C TYR A 382 -12.48 -12.99 11.51
N MET A 383 -11.94 -12.87 12.71
CA MET A 383 -11.42 -14.02 13.47
C MET A 383 -12.52 -15.05 13.78
N ALA A 384 -13.75 -14.60 14.09
CA ALA A 384 -14.91 -15.48 14.32
C ALA A 384 -15.34 -16.25 13.06
N ILE A 385 -15.29 -15.59 11.89
CA ILE A 385 -15.60 -16.23 10.59
C ILE A 385 -14.60 -17.33 10.28
N LEU A 386 -13.31 -17.05 10.51
CA LEU A 386 -12.23 -18.00 10.21
C LEU A 386 -12.20 -19.20 11.15
N GLY A 387 -12.54 -19.06 12.40
CA GLY A 387 -12.47 -20.22 13.28
C GLY A 387 -12.39 -19.94 14.79
N ASP A 388 -12.84 -18.75 15.21
CA ASP A 388 -13.15 -18.43 16.60
C ASP A 388 -12.01 -17.91 17.50
N GLY A 389 -11.01 -17.28 16.93
CA GLY A 389 -9.98 -16.52 17.67
C GLY A 389 -10.43 -15.14 18.20
N ARG A 390 -11.74 -14.80 18.12
CA ARG A 390 -12.27 -13.46 18.44
C ARG A 390 -12.10 -13.02 19.89
N GLY A 391 -12.08 -13.95 20.84
CA GLY A 391 -11.91 -13.68 22.27
C GLY A 391 -10.54 -13.07 22.61
N GLY A 392 -9.58 -13.11 21.69
CA GLY A 392 -8.26 -12.52 21.86
C GLY A 392 -8.13 -11.08 21.36
N ILE A 393 -9.20 -10.44 20.88
CA ILE A 393 -9.17 -9.08 20.33
C ILE A 393 -9.79 -8.09 21.29
N PHE A 394 -9.10 -6.99 21.57
CA PHE A 394 -9.48 -5.99 22.55
C PHE A 394 -9.53 -4.58 21.96
N CYS A 395 -10.50 -3.78 22.42
CA CYS A 395 -10.63 -2.37 22.05
C CYS A 395 -10.02 -1.51 23.15
N GLU A 396 -8.74 -1.24 23.06
CA GLU A 396 -7.95 -0.52 24.07
C GLU A 396 -6.87 0.33 23.41
N ASN A 397 -6.36 1.33 24.13
CA ASN A 397 -5.17 2.05 23.73
C ASN A 397 -3.92 1.30 24.18
N SER A 398 -3.20 0.69 23.26
CA SER A 398 -1.99 -0.10 23.54
C SER A 398 -0.87 0.69 24.21
N LEU A 399 -0.86 2.01 24.05
CA LEU A 399 0.18 2.87 24.62
C LEU A 399 -0.10 3.27 26.07
N GLU A 400 -1.31 3.04 26.59
CA GLU A 400 -1.58 3.26 28.00
C GLU A 400 -0.92 2.22 28.90
N ALA A 401 -0.80 2.55 30.18
CA ALA A 401 -0.34 1.58 31.18
C ALA A 401 -1.27 0.35 31.20
N PRO A 402 -0.74 -0.89 31.26
CA PRO A 402 -1.58 -2.08 31.32
C PRO A 402 -2.61 -2.06 32.45
N SER A 403 -2.34 -1.36 33.57
CA SER A 403 -3.28 -1.18 34.67
C SER A 403 -4.54 -0.38 34.30
N ASN A 404 -4.52 0.38 33.22
CA ASN A 404 -5.65 1.18 32.75
C ASN A 404 -6.54 0.41 31.76
N TRP A 405 -6.09 -0.75 31.25
CA TRP A 405 -6.89 -1.60 30.38
C TRP A 405 -8.04 -2.26 31.14
N GLY A 406 -9.08 -2.65 30.45
CA GLY A 406 -10.17 -3.44 31.03
C GLY A 406 -9.68 -4.78 31.60
N THR A 407 -10.41 -5.32 32.56
CA THR A 407 -10.03 -6.54 33.30
C THR A 407 -9.75 -7.74 32.38
N ASP A 408 -10.56 -7.90 31.32
CA ASP A 408 -10.40 -9.02 30.37
C ASP A 408 -9.09 -8.87 29.57
N THR A 409 -8.73 -7.65 29.21
CA THR A 409 -7.49 -7.33 28.52
C THR A 409 -6.30 -7.60 29.43
N GLN A 410 -6.34 -7.14 30.68
CA GLN A 410 -5.29 -7.37 31.67
C GLN A 410 -5.04 -8.87 31.93
N ASN A 411 -6.10 -9.67 31.98
CA ASN A 411 -6.00 -11.13 32.16
C ASN A 411 -5.41 -11.84 30.94
N SER A 412 -5.60 -11.29 29.74
CA SER A 412 -5.24 -11.93 28.48
C SER A 412 -3.90 -11.45 27.91
N ILE A 413 -3.47 -10.24 28.26
CA ILE A 413 -2.28 -9.59 27.73
C ILE A 413 -1.40 -9.10 28.88
N GLN A 414 -0.25 -9.73 29.00
CA GLN A 414 0.75 -9.42 30.02
C GLN A 414 2.06 -8.99 29.38
N ILE A 415 2.77 -8.09 30.04
CA ILE A 415 4.12 -7.66 29.64
C ILE A 415 5.06 -8.86 29.71
N GLY A 416 5.94 -8.99 28.73
CA GLY A 416 6.94 -10.07 28.65
C GLY A 416 6.36 -11.45 28.37
N ALA A 417 5.14 -11.55 27.80
CA ALA A 417 4.46 -12.83 27.65
C ALA A 417 4.40 -13.37 26.21
N PHE A 418 4.80 -12.60 25.21
CA PHE A 418 4.63 -12.96 23.80
C PHE A 418 5.92 -13.40 23.14
N ASP A 419 5.81 -14.44 22.31
CA ASP A 419 6.92 -14.97 21.51
C ASP A 419 7.10 -14.20 20.20
N VAL A 420 5.99 -13.74 19.62
CA VAL A 420 5.98 -13.03 18.31
C VAL A 420 5.06 -11.82 18.38
N ILE A 421 5.56 -10.71 17.86
CA ILE A 421 4.77 -9.52 17.56
C ILE A 421 4.90 -9.20 16.09
N LEU A 422 3.77 -8.97 15.42
CA LEU A 422 3.72 -8.51 14.04
C LEU A 422 2.78 -7.32 13.98
N THR A 423 3.28 -6.17 13.54
CA THR A 423 2.49 -4.94 13.62
C THR A 423 2.91 -3.88 12.60
N ASN A 424 1.96 -3.03 12.22
CA ASN A 424 2.18 -1.77 11.53
C ASN A 424 1.54 -0.64 12.36
N PRO A 425 2.25 -0.08 13.34
CA PRO A 425 1.70 0.96 14.20
C PRO A 425 1.41 2.24 13.41
N PRO A 426 0.51 3.12 13.89
CA PRO A 426 0.26 4.39 13.26
C PRO A 426 1.52 5.26 13.26
N TYR A 427 1.81 5.92 12.13
CA TYR A 427 2.98 6.80 11.99
C TYR A 427 2.66 8.08 11.24
N GLY A 428 3.45 9.11 11.50
CA GLY A 428 3.35 10.43 10.88
C GLY A 428 3.82 11.55 11.80
N SER A 429 4.47 12.55 11.25
CA SER A 429 5.02 13.69 12.02
C SER A 429 3.94 14.56 12.68
N LYS A 430 2.71 14.51 12.16
CA LYS A 430 1.56 15.24 12.72
C LYS A 430 0.87 14.51 13.87
N LEU A 431 1.12 13.21 14.02
CA LEU A 431 0.56 12.42 15.12
C LEU A 431 1.43 12.61 16.36
N LYS A 432 0.87 13.21 17.39
CA LYS A 432 1.57 13.51 18.63
C LYS A 432 0.86 12.89 19.79
N ILE A 433 1.61 12.20 20.63
CA ILE A 433 1.18 11.76 21.96
C ILE A 433 1.76 12.78 22.94
N ASP A 434 0.93 13.64 23.49
CA ASP A 434 1.28 14.72 24.43
C ASP A 434 0.73 14.47 25.83
N ASP A 435 0.03 13.36 26.03
CA ASP A 435 -0.40 12.92 27.34
C ASP A 435 0.80 12.52 28.21
N ARG A 436 1.05 13.33 29.26
CA ARG A 436 2.15 13.12 30.19
C ARG A 436 2.07 11.82 30.96
N SER A 437 0.87 11.32 31.20
CA SER A 437 0.68 10.04 31.89
C SER A 437 1.19 8.90 31.01
N ILE A 438 0.85 8.90 29.72
CA ILE A 438 1.35 7.93 28.75
C ILE A 438 2.87 8.03 28.61
N LEU A 439 3.38 9.25 28.35
CA LEU A 439 4.82 9.47 28.14
C LEU A 439 5.67 9.02 29.32
N SER A 440 5.15 9.13 30.57
CA SER A 440 5.89 8.74 31.78
C SER A 440 6.21 7.24 31.88
N HIS A 441 5.47 6.40 31.15
CA HIS A 441 5.67 4.94 31.16
C HIS A 441 6.75 4.45 30.20
N TYR A 442 7.30 5.34 29.36
CA TYR A 442 8.26 4.99 28.32
C TYR A 442 9.59 5.69 28.52
N ASP A 443 10.68 4.97 28.37
CA ASP A 443 12.03 5.55 28.32
C ASP A 443 12.17 6.51 27.14
N LEU A 444 11.57 6.18 25.99
CA LEU A 444 11.52 7.03 24.79
C LEU A 444 10.55 8.20 24.90
N GLY A 445 9.80 8.30 25.99
CA GLY A 445 9.00 9.48 26.39
C GLY A 445 9.82 10.57 27.08
N PHE A 446 11.11 10.35 27.31
CA PHE A 446 12.05 11.29 27.90
C PHE A 446 13.08 11.79 26.90
N GLN A 447 13.70 12.92 27.21
CA GLN A 447 14.80 13.47 26.42
C GLN A 447 16.06 12.60 26.56
N TRP A 448 16.68 12.27 25.42
CA TRP A 448 17.98 11.60 25.37
C TRP A 448 19.06 12.59 24.95
N LYS A 449 20.23 12.49 25.55
CA LYS A 449 21.41 13.33 25.23
C LYS A 449 22.62 12.45 24.97
N ALA A 450 23.37 12.80 23.92
CA ALA A 450 24.63 12.17 23.65
C ALA A 450 25.68 12.67 24.63
N LYS A 451 26.44 11.76 25.25
CA LYS A 451 27.63 12.00 26.01
C LYS A 451 28.70 11.02 25.52
N ASP A 452 29.82 11.51 25.03
CA ASP A 452 30.91 10.70 24.48
C ASP A 452 30.45 9.71 23.38
N GLY A 453 29.53 10.18 22.53
CA GLY A 453 28.98 9.38 21.41
C GLY A 453 27.88 8.38 21.78
N VAL A 454 27.61 8.19 23.07
CA VAL A 454 26.52 7.30 23.56
C VAL A 454 25.36 8.14 24.06
N TYR A 455 24.13 7.77 23.63
CA TYR A 455 22.91 8.42 24.10
C TYR A 455 22.45 7.83 25.43
N ALA A 456 22.10 8.69 26.37
CA ALA A 456 21.53 8.32 27.67
C ALA A 456 20.23 9.09 27.92
N LYS A 457 19.26 8.40 28.54
CA LYS A 457 17.99 8.99 28.99
C LYS A 457 18.26 10.03 30.06
N THR A 458 17.60 11.18 29.97
CA THR A 458 17.61 12.22 31.00
C THR A 458 16.35 12.13 31.87
N THR A 459 16.28 12.91 32.93
CA THR A 459 15.08 13.03 33.78
C THR A 459 14.00 13.95 33.19
N LYS A 460 14.29 14.65 32.07
CA LYS A 460 13.36 15.59 31.45
C LYS A 460 12.42 14.83 30.53
N GLN A 461 11.13 14.81 30.90
CA GLN A 461 10.07 14.29 30.03
C GLN A 461 9.90 15.17 28.79
N LEU A 462 9.61 14.55 27.64
CA LEU A 462 9.27 15.26 26.40
C LEU A 462 7.88 15.89 26.51
N ASP A 463 7.66 16.99 25.78
CA ASP A 463 6.34 17.60 25.65
C ASP A 463 5.40 16.77 24.78
N PHE A 464 5.96 16.02 23.83
CA PHE A 464 5.26 15.05 23.00
C PHE A 464 6.24 14.03 22.40
N GLN A 465 5.71 12.88 21.99
CA GLN A 465 6.43 11.90 21.17
C GLN A 465 5.51 11.37 20.06
N THR A 466 6.07 10.85 19.00
CA THR A 466 5.28 10.22 17.93
C THR A 466 4.91 8.79 18.29
N PRO A 467 3.70 8.29 17.90
CA PRO A 467 3.25 6.95 18.27
C PRO A 467 4.23 5.86 17.84
N GLN A 468 4.77 5.92 16.61
CA GLN A 468 5.67 4.89 16.10
C GLN A 468 6.91 4.67 16.98
N VAL A 469 7.41 5.71 17.65
CA VAL A 469 8.55 5.62 18.56
C VAL A 469 8.15 4.87 19.84
N LEU A 470 6.99 5.23 20.44
CA LEU A 470 6.50 4.57 21.65
C LEU A 470 6.09 3.12 21.40
N PHE A 471 5.59 2.81 20.20
CA PHE A 471 5.24 1.43 19.83
C PHE A 471 6.45 0.50 19.74
N ILE A 472 7.66 0.99 19.35
CA ILE A 472 8.87 0.16 19.42
C ILE A 472 9.13 -0.30 20.86
N GLU A 473 9.08 0.62 21.82
CA GLU A 473 9.28 0.29 23.22
C GLU A 473 8.16 -0.62 23.73
N ARG A 474 6.89 -0.32 23.45
CA ARG A 474 5.75 -1.17 23.83
C ARG A 474 5.87 -2.59 23.27
N CYS A 475 6.29 -2.75 22.02
CA CYS A 475 6.49 -4.07 21.44
C CYS A 475 7.61 -4.83 22.17
N LEU A 476 8.74 -4.17 22.44
CA LEU A 476 9.82 -4.80 23.19
C LEU A 476 9.41 -5.17 24.63
N ASP A 477 8.55 -4.37 25.28
CA ASP A 477 8.00 -4.69 26.59
C ASP A 477 7.11 -5.93 26.57
N LEU A 478 6.23 -6.05 25.58
CA LEU A 478 5.33 -7.18 25.42
C LEU A 478 6.04 -8.50 25.11
N LEU A 479 7.20 -8.46 24.45
CA LEU A 479 7.99 -9.62 24.11
C LEU A 479 8.67 -10.24 25.33
N LYS A 480 8.69 -11.58 25.40
CA LYS A 480 9.63 -12.28 26.28
C LYS A 480 11.07 -12.20 25.75
N PRO A 481 12.07 -12.45 26.60
CA PRO A 481 13.45 -12.64 26.14
C PRO A 481 13.52 -13.69 25.02
N GLY A 482 14.25 -13.41 23.95
CA GLY A 482 14.33 -14.23 22.75
C GLY A 482 13.15 -14.10 21.78
N GLY A 483 12.09 -13.37 22.15
CA GLY A 483 10.93 -13.12 21.30
C GLY A 483 11.25 -12.27 20.08
N ARG A 484 10.41 -12.37 19.03
CA ARG A 484 10.62 -11.76 17.71
C ARG A 484 9.58 -10.67 17.44
N LEU A 485 10.06 -9.50 17.05
CA LEU A 485 9.23 -8.37 16.57
C LEU A 485 9.40 -8.21 15.07
N GLY A 486 8.33 -8.40 14.32
CA GLY A 486 8.23 -7.95 12.95
C GLY A 486 7.44 -6.65 12.87
N ILE A 487 8.05 -5.60 12.39
CA ILE A 487 7.43 -4.27 12.36
C ILE A 487 7.56 -3.61 10.99
N VAL A 488 6.48 -2.96 10.55
CA VAL A 488 6.53 -1.99 9.45
C VAL A 488 6.64 -0.60 10.06
N ALA A 489 7.67 0.14 9.71
CA ALA A 489 7.91 1.45 10.29
C ALA A 489 8.56 2.42 9.29
N PRO A 490 8.47 3.74 9.50
CA PRO A 490 9.16 4.71 8.68
C PRO A 490 10.67 4.47 8.65
N GLU A 491 11.24 4.47 7.46
CA GLU A 491 12.68 4.26 7.22
C GLU A 491 13.54 5.25 8.01
N SER A 492 13.07 6.49 8.17
CA SER A 492 13.75 7.55 8.93
C SER A 492 14.06 7.16 10.38
N MET A 493 13.31 6.25 11.00
CA MET A 493 13.58 5.78 12.35
C MET A 493 14.89 5.00 12.45
N PHE A 494 15.31 4.36 11.37
CA PHE A 494 16.46 3.46 11.31
C PHE A 494 17.71 4.09 10.67
N CYS A 495 17.60 5.33 10.18
CA CYS A 495 18.73 5.97 9.47
C CYS A 495 18.92 7.47 9.74
N ASN A 496 17.94 8.16 10.32
CA ASN A 496 18.04 9.59 10.55
C ASN A 496 18.91 9.88 11.77
N PRO A 497 19.92 10.75 11.66
CA PRO A 497 20.78 11.13 12.80
C PRO A 497 20.00 11.64 14.03
N SER A 498 18.87 12.32 13.82
CA SER A 498 18.01 12.78 14.93
C SER A 498 17.33 11.64 15.69
N HIS A 499 17.22 10.47 15.09
CA HIS A 499 16.62 9.26 15.67
C HIS A 499 17.67 8.25 16.19
N LYS A 500 18.96 8.58 16.14
CA LYS A 500 20.03 7.69 16.61
C LYS A 500 19.81 7.18 18.04
N TYR A 501 19.23 8.01 18.91
CA TYR A 501 18.89 7.60 20.29
C TYR A 501 17.89 6.45 20.34
N ILE A 502 16.95 6.35 19.36
CA ILE A 502 16.00 5.25 19.27
C ILE A 502 16.74 3.95 18.94
N MET A 503 17.67 4.01 17.97
CA MET A 503 18.49 2.84 17.64
C MET A 503 19.38 2.42 18.79
N ASN A 504 20.00 3.33 19.52
CA ASN A 504 20.75 2.98 20.72
C ASN A 504 19.87 2.34 21.80
N TYR A 505 18.62 2.80 21.95
CA TYR A 505 17.66 2.15 22.83
C TYR A 505 17.35 0.72 22.36
N VAL A 506 17.06 0.52 21.08
CA VAL A 506 16.78 -0.81 20.49
C VAL A 506 18.00 -1.71 20.67
N GLU A 507 19.20 -1.28 20.30
CA GLU A 507 20.46 -2.01 20.44
C GLU A 507 20.78 -2.40 21.88
N SER A 508 20.31 -1.63 22.86
CA SER A 508 20.49 -1.99 24.29
C SER A 508 19.61 -3.15 24.75
N LYS A 509 18.55 -3.49 24.01
CA LYS A 509 17.54 -4.48 24.40
C LYS A 509 17.32 -5.59 23.37
N ALA A 510 17.76 -5.40 22.12
CA ALA A 510 17.41 -6.27 21.02
C ALA A 510 18.48 -6.28 19.93
N GLN A 511 18.49 -7.35 19.14
CA GLN A 511 19.31 -7.53 17.95
C GLN A 511 18.42 -7.41 16.71
N ILE A 512 18.80 -6.58 15.75
CA ILE A 512 18.16 -6.50 14.44
C ILE A 512 18.63 -7.72 13.61
N GLU A 513 17.70 -8.48 13.05
CA GLU A 513 18.01 -9.68 12.26
C GLU A 513 17.78 -9.47 10.75
N ALA A 514 16.80 -8.62 10.39
CA ALA A 514 16.56 -8.28 8.99
C ALA A 514 16.03 -6.86 8.85
N VAL A 515 16.40 -6.18 7.76
CA VAL A 515 15.84 -4.89 7.33
C VAL A 515 15.60 -4.91 5.83
N ILE A 516 14.40 -4.57 5.41
CA ILE A 516 13.99 -4.53 4.02
C ILE A 516 13.42 -3.15 3.73
N SER A 517 14.12 -2.35 2.94
CA SER A 517 13.61 -1.07 2.45
C SER A 517 12.52 -1.30 1.42
N MET A 518 11.36 -0.66 1.62
CA MET A 518 10.21 -0.76 0.72
C MET A 518 10.15 0.45 -0.23
N PRO A 519 9.57 0.29 -1.43
CA PRO A 519 9.43 1.41 -2.35
C PRO A 519 8.47 2.46 -1.79
N GLU A 520 8.65 3.71 -2.20
CA GLU A 520 7.79 4.85 -1.81
C GLU A 520 6.31 4.61 -2.15
N ASN A 521 6.06 3.83 -3.20
CA ASN A 521 4.70 3.52 -3.65
C ASN A 521 3.93 2.63 -2.68
N LEU A 522 4.57 1.99 -1.70
CA LEU A 522 3.93 0.98 -0.85
C LEU A 522 2.61 1.42 -0.22
N PHE A 523 2.54 2.66 0.26
CA PHE A 523 1.35 3.23 0.88
C PHE A 523 0.71 4.36 0.08
N GLN A 524 1.18 4.61 -1.16
CA GLN A 524 0.52 5.57 -2.04
C GLN A 524 -0.83 5.01 -2.56
N PRO A 525 -1.79 5.86 -2.86
CA PRO A 525 -1.75 7.35 -2.82
C PRO A 525 -1.96 7.98 -1.44
N HIS A 526 -2.02 7.19 -0.35
CA HIS A 526 -2.45 7.67 0.97
C HIS A 526 -1.36 8.43 1.73
N THR A 527 -0.12 8.01 1.59
CA THR A 527 1.05 8.66 2.15
C THR A 527 2.29 8.45 1.27
N HIS A 528 3.21 9.41 1.33
CA HIS A 528 4.53 9.34 0.68
C HIS A 528 5.63 8.88 1.66
N ALA A 529 5.26 8.36 2.82
CA ALA A 529 6.24 7.89 3.79
C ALA A 529 7.00 6.67 3.25
N LYS A 530 8.31 6.77 3.13
CA LYS A 530 9.18 5.62 2.89
C LYS A 530 9.22 4.76 4.14
N THR A 531 9.01 3.47 3.96
CA THR A 531 8.93 2.51 5.06
C THR A 531 9.90 1.36 4.86
N CYS A 532 10.21 0.69 5.96
CA CYS A 532 10.92 -0.58 5.95
C CYS A 532 10.17 -1.64 6.75
N VAL A 533 10.42 -2.88 6.40
CA VAL A 533 10.05 -4.08 7.14
C VAL A 533 11.25 -4.50 7.96
N VAL A 534 11.11 -4.63 9.27
CA VAL A 534 12.22 -4.94 10.17
C VAL A 534 11.87 -6.13 11.04
N LEU A 535 12.79 -7.09 11.13
CA LEU A 535 12.75 -8.20 12.08
C LEU A 535 13.76 -7.96 13.18
N ILE A 536 13.29 -7.97 14.41
CA ILE A 536 14.07 -7.68 15.63
C ILE A 536 13.87 -8.85 16.59
N ARG A 537 14.94 -9.33 17.22
CA ARG A 537 14.89 -10.32 18.30
C ARG A 537 15.25 -9.65 19.63
N LYS A 538 14.41 -9.74 20.63
CA LYS A 538 14.70 -9.29 21.98
C LYS A 538 15.83 -10.13 22.59
N LEU A 539 16.80 -9.48 23.20
CA LEU A 539 17.93 -10.16 23.87
C LEU A 539 17.43 -10.94 25.10
N PHE A 540 18.13 -12.00 25.46
CA PHE A 540 17.98 -12.62 26.77
C PHE A 540 18.59 -11.73 27.86
N ASP A 541 18.20 -12.00 29.11
CA ASP A 541 18.82 -11.31 30.24
C ASP A 541 20.35 -11.58 30.22
N ASP A 542 21.14 -10.51 30.39
CA ASP A 542 22.61 -10.53 30.28
C ASP A 542 23.21 -10.77 28.88
N GLU A 543 22.39 -11.01 27.83
CA GLU A 543 22.86 -11.11 26.45
C GLU A 543 23.23 -9.70 25.92
N LYS A 544 24.32 -9.65 25.14
CA LYS A 544 24.73 -8.46 24.39
C LYS A 544 24.58 -8.70 22.91
N ILE A 545 24.45 -7.60 22.16
CA ILE A 545 24.47 -7.68 20.69
C ILE A 545 25.73 -8.45 20.24
N ASN A 546 25.51 -9.43 19.37
CA ASN A 546 26.59 -10.19 18.77
C ASN A 546 27.16 -9.44 17.56
N PRO A 547 28.41 -8.93 17.60
CA PRO A 547 29.01 -8.18 16.51
C PRO A 547 29.23 -9.01 15.24
N ASP A 548 29.33 -10.34 15.37
CA ASP A 548 29.52 -11.27 14.25
C ASP A 548 28.21 -11.80 13.65
N LYS A 549 27.07 -11.39 14.22
CA LYS A 549 25.77 -11.78 13.69
C LYS A 549 25.56 -11.13 12.32
N ASP A 550 25.20 -11.96 11.34
CA ASP A 550 24.75 -11.50 10.03
C ASP A 550 23.33 -10.94 10.11
N ILE A 551 23.15 -9.79 9.49
CA ILE A 551 21.86 -9.10 9.33
C ILE A 551 21.48 -9.23 7.87
N PHE A 552 20.28 -9.75 7.60
CA PHE A 552 19.73 -9.76 6.24
C PHE A 552 19.28 -8.38 5.84
N MET A 553 19.69 -7.93 4.66
CA MET A 553 19.27 -6.65 4.09
C MET A 553 18.76 -6.81 2.67
N ALA A 554 17.70 -6.09 2.32
CA ALA A 554 17.15 -6.07 0.98
C ALA A 554 16.53 -4.72 0.63
N VAL A 555 16.47 -4.41 -0.67
CA VAL A 555 15.80 -3.21 -1.20
C VAL A 555 14.77 -3.64 -2.23
N ALA A 556 13.48 -3.52 -1.89
CA ALA A 556 12.41 -3.72 -2.83
C ALA A 556 12.25 -2.47 -3.72
N LYS A 557 12.34 -2.61 -5.02
CA LYS A 557 12.07 -1.55 -6.01
C LYS A 557 10.61 -1.55 -6.43
N TRP A 558 9.94 -2.70 -6.35
CA TRP A 558 8.56 -2.92 -6.77
C TRP A 558 7.78 -3.65 -5.67
N CYS A 559 6.49 -3.32 -5.54
CA CYS A 559 5.61 -3.88 -4.51
C CYS A 559 4.26 -4.38 -5.05
N GLY A 560 4.15 -4.65 -6.36
CA GLY A 560 2.95 -5.19 -6.98
C GLY A 560 1.88 -4.16 -7.37
N HIS A 561 2.09 -2.87 -7.09
CA HIS A 561 1.20 -1.79 -7.51
C HIS A 561 1.95 -0.48 -7.78
N ASP A 562 1.28 0.43 -8.52
CA ASP A 562 1.79 1.76 -8.84
C ASP A 562 1.41 2.80 -7.77
N SER A 563 1.84 4.06 -7.96
CA SER A 563 1.54 5.18 -7.06
C SER A 563 0.05 5.53 -6.92
N ARG A 564 -0.81 4.99 -7.77
CA ARG A 564 -2.27 5.14 -7.71
C ARG A 564 -2.94 3.95 -7.03
N GLY A 565 -2.16 2.95 -6.58
CA GLY A 565 -2.67 1.71 -6.00
C GLY A 565 -3.22 0.71 -7.04
N LEU A 566 -2.86 0.87 -8.32
CA LEU A 566 -3.25 -0.06 -9.37
C LEU A 566 -2.23 -1.19 -9.48
N ALA A 567 -2.70 -2.44 -9.57
CA ALA A 567 -1.84 -3.60 -9.70
C ALA A 567 -0.94 -3.53 -10.94
N VAL A 568 0.34 -3.85 -10.76
CA VAL A 568 1.35 -3.98 -11.81
C VAL A 568 2.04 -5.35 -11.70
N PRO A 569 2.60 -5.90 -12.80
CA PRO A 569 3.20 -7.24 -12.79
C PRO A 569 4.58 -7.29 -12.11
N PHE A 570 5.05 -6.19 -11.55
CA PHE A 570 6.38 -6.08 -10.93
C PHE A 570 6.22 -6.11 -9.40
N ASP A 571 6.78 -7.15 -8.75
CA ASP A 571 6.76 -7.33 -7.30
C ASP A 571 8.04 -8.06 -6.86
N ASP A 572 8.88 -7.39 -6.10
CA ASP A 572 10.14 -7.94 -5.59
C ASP A 572 9.95 -8.73 -4.29
N VAL A 573 8.80 -8.55 -3.62
CA VAL A 573 8.55 -9.13 -2.29
C VAL A 573 8.69 -10.64 -2.26
N PRO A 574 8.15 -11.42 -3.23
CA PRO A 574 8.33 -12.87 -3.24
C PRO A 574 9.80 -13.31 -3.39
N ALA A 575 10.58 -12.61 -4.24
CA ALA A 575 11.99 -12.91 -4.42
C ALA A 575 12.81 -12.61 -3.15
N ILE A 576 12.50 -11.52 -2.45
CA ILE A 576 13.13 -11.17 -1.17
C ILE A 576 12.80 -12.22 -0.12
N GLN A 577 11.55 -12.71 -0.06
CA GLN A 577 11.16 -13.79 0.84
C GLN A 577 12.00 -15.06 0.58
N GLU A 578 12.14 -15.49 -0.67
CA GLU A 578 12.94 -16.66 -1.05
C GLU A 578 14.41 -16.48 -0.63
N ARG A 579 14.98 -15.27 -0.83
CA ARG A 579 16.36 -14.96 -0.41
C ARG A 579 16.52 -15.03 1.11
N PHE A 580 15.53 -14.54 1.86
CA PHE A 580 15.58 -14.65 3.32
C PHE A 580 15.51 -16.09 3.80
N GLU A 581 14.70 -16.95 3.18
CA GLU A 581 14.62 -18.38 3.49
C GLU A 581 15.98 -19.07 3.24
N LYS A 582 16.64 -18.78 2.11
CA LYS A 582 18.02 -19.23 1.83
C LYS A 582 19.02 -18.74 2.87
N PHE A 583 18.93 -17.46 3.26
CA PHE A 583 19.77 -16.89 4.31
C PHE A 583 19.60 -17.62 5.64
N LYS A 584 18.37 -17.92 6.04
CA LYS A 584 18.08 -18.69 7.28
C LYS A 584 18.57 -20.12 7.20
N ALA A 585 18.58 -20.73 6.01
CA ALA A 585 19.14 -22.06 5.76
C ALA A 585 20.70 -22.08 5.75
N GLY A 586 21.35 -20.92 5.81
CA GLY A 586 22.81 -20.80 5.74
C GLY A 586 23.37 -20.98 4.31
N GLU A 587 22.53 -20.81 3.29
CA GLU A 587 22.94 -20.88 1.89
C GLU A 587 23.64 -19.58 1.45
N ILE A 588 24.50 -19.67 0.45
CA ILE A 588 25.18 -18.52 -0.14
C ILE A 588 24.17 -17.71 -0.93
N LEU A 589 24.02 -16.43 -0.58
CA LEU A 589 23.17 -15.51 -1.30
C LEU A 589 23.86 -14.99 -2.57
N GLU A 590 23.06 -14.73 -3.60
CA GLU A 590 23.49 -13.84 -4.68
C GLU A 590 23.64 -12.43 -4.10
N TYR A 591 24.72 -11.76 -4.46
CA TYR A 591 25.08 -10.47 -3.88
C TYR A 591 24.44 -9.32 -4.67
N ASP A 592 23.13 -9.16 -4.55
CA ASP A 592 22.33 -8.13 -5.22
C ASP A 592 21.39 -7.40 -4.24
N HIS A 593 20.58 -6.46 -4.75
CA HIS A 593 19.68 -5.66 -3.93
C HIS A 593 18.48 -6.44 -3.36
N LEU A 594 18.15 -7.63 -3.89
CA LEU A 594 17.03 -8.45 -3.40
C LEU A 594 17.35 -9.24 -2.14
N GLY A 595 18.62 -9.35 -1.77
CA GLY A 595 19.01 -9.97 -0.51
C GLY A 595 20.52 -10.12 -0.39
N PHE A 596 21.07 -9.50 0.64
CA PHE A 596 22.49 -9.62 1.02
C PHE A 596 22.63 -9.63 2.54
N ALA A 597 23.75 -10.04 3.03
CA ALA A 597 24.05 -10.07 4.46
C ALA A 597 25.22 -9.14 4.78
N ILE A 598 25.09 -8.43 5.91
CA ILE A 598 26.21 -7.68 6.51
C ILE A 598 26.31 -8.03 7.98
N LYS A 599 27.52 -7.99 8.53
CA LYS A 599 27.73 -8.23 9.96
C LYS A 599 27.30 -7.03 10.79
N GLN A 600 26.80 -7.28 11.99
CA GLN A 600 26.48 -6.23 12.95
C GLN A 600 27.65 -5.27 13.17
N SER A 601 28.88 -5.77 13.19
CA SER A 601 30.12 -4.96 13.33
C SER A 601 30.38 -4.02 12.15
N GLN A 602 29.73 -4.22 11.01
CA GLN A 602 29.82 -3.37 9.82
C GLN A 602 28.76 -2.26 9.80
N ILE A 603 27.83 -2.26 10.75
CA ILE A 603 26.84 -1.19 10.90
C ILE A 603 27.56 0.08 11.37
N ILE A 604 27.44 1.12 10.59
CA ILE A 604 28.05 2.43 10.84
C ILE A 604 27.01 3.34 11.53
N ASP A 605 27.37 3.93 12.65
CA ASP A 605 26.56 4.93 13.35
C ASP A 605 25.10 4.54 13.64
N SER A 606 24.84 3.26 13.85
CA SER A 606 23.50 2.68 14.01
C SER A 606 22.55 2.98 12.82
N ILE A 607 23.11 3.05 11.60
CA ILE A 607 22.36 3.21 10.35
C ILE A 607 21.94 1.83 9.86
N TYR A 608 20.64 1.52 9.94
CA TYR A 608 20.07 0.26 9.44
C TYR A 608 19.27 0.50 8.16
N LEU A 609 19.91 1.13 7.17
CA LEU A 609 19.34 1.44 5.87
C LEU A 609 19.94 0.53 4.80
N PRO A 610 19.23 -0.47 4.25
CA PRO A 610 19.77 -1.42 3.27
C PRO A 610 20.43 -0.75 2.06
N ILE A 611 19.82 0.30 1.51
CA ILE A 611 20.37 1.00 0.35
C ILE A 611 21.74 1.63 0.62
N TYR A 612 22.01 1.98 1.88
CA TYR A 612 23.31 2.55 2.31
C TYR A 612 24.45 1.55 2.13
N TYR A 613 24.15 0.25 2.31
CA TYR A 613 25.11 -0.87 2.21
C TYR A 613 25.00 -1.61 0.87
N ASN A 614 24.37 -0.99 -0.16
CA ASN A 614 24.12 -1.67 -1.42
C ASN A 614 25.40 -2.27 -2.02
N PRO A 615 25.48 -3.61 -2.16
CA PRO A 615 26.64 -4.30 -2.66
C PRO A 615 27.04 -3.90 -4.08
N GLU A 616 26.08 -3.59 -4.94
CA GLU A 616 26.32 -3.19 -6.34
C GLU A 616 27.20 -1.94 -6.45
N ILE A 617 27.03 -1.00 -5.51
CA ILE A 617 27.87 0.22 -5.47
C ILE A 617 29.29 -0.12 -5.03
N HIS A 618 29.43 -1.01 -4.03
CA HIS A 618 30.72 -1.41 -3.52
C HIS A 618 31.53 -2.18 -4.57
N GLU A 619 30.90 -3.09 -5.31
CA GLU A 619 31.51 -3.80 -6.43
C GLU A 619 31.88 -2.85 -7.58
N SER A 620 31.00 -1.89 -7.91
CA SER A 620 31.27 -0.89 -8.92
C SER A 620 32.49 -0.04 -8.57
N LEU A 621 32.61 0.41 -7.31
CA LEU A 621 33.79 1.15 -6.85
C LEU A 621 35.05 0.27 -6.88
N ASN A 622 34.97 -0.98 -6.43
CA ASN A 622 36.11 -1.89 -6.48
C ASN A 622 36.62 -2.12 -7.90
N SER A 623 35.72 -2.24 -8.87
CA SER A 623 36.09 -2.41 -10.28
C SER A 623 36.86 -1.22 -10.88
N LEU A 624 36.75 -0.05 -10.26
CA LEU A 624 37.43 1.16 -10.70
C LEU A 624 38.87 1.31 -10.16
N LYS A 625 39.26 0.57 -9.12
CA LYS A 625 40.54 0.75 -8.39
C LYS A 625 41.79 0.65 -9.26
N ASP A 626 41.74 -0.14 -10.32
CA ASP A 626 42.91 -0.30 -11.21
C ASP A 626 43.21 0.97 -12.00
N LYS A 627 42.14 1.65 -12.45
CA LYS A 627 42.27 2.82 -13.34
C LYS A 627 42.12 4.15 -12.63
N TYR A 628 41.52 4.16 -11.45
CA TYR A 628 41.18 5.36 -10.71
C TYR A 628 41.73 5.28 -9.30
N GLU A 629 42.16 6.44 -8.78
CA GLU A 629 42.38 6.67 -7.36
C GLU A 629 41.04 7.04 -6.71
N LEU A 630 40.62 6.29 -5.71
CA LEU A 630 39.37 6.48 -5.00
C LEU A 630 39.62 7.33 -3.77
N VAL A 631 39.13 8.57 -3.77
CA VAL A 631 39.36 9.54 -2.66
C VAL A 631 38.00 10.01 -2.15
N THR A 632 37.80 10.03 -0.85
CA THR A 632 36.60 10.58 -0.25
C THR A 632 36.60 12.11 -0.23
N VAL A 633 35.40 12.71 -0.23
CA VAL A 633 35.26 14.17 -0.04
C VAL A 633 35.83 14.60 1.32
N ALA A 634 35.70 13.75 2.35
CA ALA A 634 36.33 13.98 3.66
C ALA A 634 37.87 14.12 3.56
N GLU A 635 38.52 13.15 2.88
CA GLU A 635 39.97 13.19 2.66
C GLU A 635 40.42 14.45 1.88
N LEU A 636 39.61 14.86 0.88
CA LEU A 636 39.90 16.11 0.14
C LEU A 636 39.82 17.34 1.08
N ALA A 637 38.83 17.36 1.97
CA ALA A 637 38.68 18.43 2.96
C ALA A 637 39.82 18.44 3.98
N GLU A 638 40.24 17.29 4.49
CA GLU A 638 41.35 17.12 5.41
C GLU A 638 42.70 17.55 4.79
N ARG A 639 42.88 17.26 3.50
CA ARG A 639 44.05 17.70 2.71
C ARG A 639 44.00 19.20 2.38
N GLY A 640 42.95 19.93 2.78
CA GLY A 640 42.77 21.35 2.46
C GLY A 640 42.52 21.64 0.97
N LEU A 641 42.06 20.68 0.20
CA LEU A 641 41.81 20.84 -1.24
C LEU A 641 40.38 21.29 -1.53
N VAL A 642 39.40 20.97 -0.65
CA VAL A 642 37.98 21.30 -0.78
C VAL A 642 37.47 21.96 0.50
N SER A 643 36.61 22.96 0.34
CA SER A 643 35.77 23.47 1.43
C SER A 643 34.30 23.33 1.09
N LEU A 644 33.47 23.06 2.13
CA LEU A 644 32.03 22.95 2.04
C LEU A 644 31.34 23.97 2.93
N SER A 645 30.34 24.66 2.45
CA SER A 645 29.48 25.54 3.22
C SER A 645 28.03 25.45 2.77
N SER A 646 27.06 25.56 3.69
CA SER A 646 25.63 25.61 3.41
C SER A 646 25.19 27.07 3.21
N GLY A 647 24.16 27.30 2.43
CA GLY A 647 23.52 28.58 2.27
C GLY A 647 22.66 29.00 3.47
N ASP A 648 21.85 30.03 3.27
CA ASP A 648 21.00 30.63 4.30
C ASP A 648 19.51 30.63 3.91
N GLU A 649 18.64 30.63 4.92
CA GLU A 649 17.21 30.90 4.75
C GLU A 649 16.92 32.37 4.99
N VAL A 650 16.18 32.99 4.06
CA VAL A 650 15.87 34.44 4.14
C VAL A 650 14.38 34.70 4.49
N GLY A 651 13.57 33.66 4.64
CA GLY A 651 12.15 33.80 4.89
C GLY A 651 11.33 34.27 3.66
N LYS A 652 10.06 33.90 3.62
CA LYS A 652 9.18 34.17 2.46
C LYS A 652 8.94 35.65 2.20
N LEU A 653 9.00 36.51 3.21
CA LEU A 653 8.77 37.95 3.07
C LEU A 653 9.92 38.67 2.34
N ALA A 654 11.09 38.06 2.25
CA ALA A 654 12.23 38.60 1.52
C ALA A 654 12.15 38.33 0.00
N TYR A 655 11.27 37.44 -0.43
CA TYR A 655 11.14 37.07 -1.84
C TYR A 655 10.54 38.22 -2.67
N GLY A 656 11.14 38.50 -3.83
CA GLY A 656 10.69 39.56 -4.73
C GLY A 656 10.99 40.98 -4.23
N THR A 657 11.86 41.17 -3.22
CA THR A 657 12.22 42.50 -2.68
C THR A 657 13.27 43.22 -3.49
N GLY A 658 13.90 42.61 -4.47
CA GLY A 658 14.91 43.21 -5.34
C GLY A 658 15.39 42.28 -6.44
N SER A 659 16.49 42.66 -7.08
CA SER A 659 17.00 42.01 -8.30
C SER A 659 18.13 40.99 -8.05
N ILE A 660 18.65 40.88 -6.82
CA ILE A 660 19.71 39.92 -6.53
C ILE A 660 19.17 38.51 -6.56
N PRO A 661 19.67 37.61 -7.46
CA PRO A 661 19.16 36.25 -7.59
C PRO A 661 19.29 35.46 -6.30
N PHE A 662 18.16 34.86 -5.82
CA PHE A 662 18.15 33.89 -4.73
C PHE A 662 18.04 32.48 -5.30
N ILE A 663 19.15 31.77 -5.30
CA ILE A 663 19.28 30.46 -5.93
C ILE A 663 18.74 29.39 -4.99
N ARG A 664 17.75 28.67 -5.46
CA ARG A 664 17.11 27.54 -4.78
C ARG A 664 17.38 26.24 -5.53
N THR A 665 16.97 25.14 -4.96
CA THR A 665 17.15 23.81 -5.54
C THR A 665 16.55 23.67 -6.96
N SER A 666 15.41 24.36 -7.23
CA SER A 666 14.75 24.37 -8.53
C SER A 666 15.46 25.21 -9.60
N ASP A 667 16.41 26.06 -9.19
CA ASP A 667 17.09 26.99 -10.10
C ASP A 667 18.41 26.41 -10.62
N ILE A 668 18.75 25.19 -10.20
CA ILE A 668 19.94 24.45 -10.65
C ILE A 668 19.54 23.36 -11.64
N ALA A 669 20.18 23.34 -12.80
CA ALA A 669 20.00 22.31 -13.82
C ALA A 669 21.25 22.22 -14.72
N ASN A 670 21.58 21.03 -15.15
CA ASN A 670 22.58 20.82 -16.20
C ASN A 670 23.92 21.57 -16.02
N TRP A 671 24.45 21.58 -14.80
CA TRP A 671 25.71 22.27 -14.43
C TRP A 671 25.65 23.79 -14.42
N GLU A 672 24.48 24.40 -14.57
CA GLU A 672 24.31 25.85 -14.61
C GLU A 672 23.14 26.32 -13.72
N ILE A 673 23.18 27.57 -13.34
CA ILE A 673 22.04 28.28 -12.78
C ILE A 673 21.12 28.68 -13.91
N LYS A 674 19.79 28.53 -13.75
CA LYS A 674 18.81 28.98 -14.73
C LYS A 674 18.98 30.47 -15.06
N LEU A 675 18.63 30.84 -16.30
CA LEU A 675 18.71 32.19 -16.81
C LEU A 675 17.84 33.16 -15.98
N ASP A 676 16.70 32.67 -15.53
CA ASP A 676 15.64 33.38 -14.81
C ASP A 676 15.37 32.73 -13.42
N PRO A 677 16.23 32.93 -12.43
CA PRO A 677 15.95 32.44 -11.07
C PRO A 677 14.62 33.03 -10.57
N LYS A 678 13.79 32.17 -9.97
CA LYS A 678 12.40 32.50 -9.64
C LYS A 678 12.24 33.59 -8.58
N GLN A 679 13.26 33.83 -7.76
CA GLN A 679 13.19 34.80 -6.66
C GLN A 679 14.38 35.76 -6.67
N GLY A 680 14.10 37.03 -6.35
CA GLY A 680 15.10 38.07 -6.15
C GLY A 680 15.05 38.67 -4.75
N LEU A 681 16.18 39.14 -4.28
CA LEU A 681 16.35 39.76 -2.97
C LEU A 681 16.85 41.21 -3.08
N SER A 682 16.60 42.00 -2.04
CA SER A 682 17.12 43.35 -1.95
C SER A 682 18.64 43.36 -1.76
N GLU A 683 19.27 44.49 -2.15
CA GLU A 683 20.69 44.72 -1.96
C GLU A 683 21.09 44.64 -0.47
N GLU A 684 20.24 45.14 0.42
CA GLU A 684 20.45 45.09 1.88
C GLU A 684 20.61 43.66 2.40
N ILE A 685 19.72 42.73 1.96
CA ILE A 685 19.81 41.32 2.32
C ILE A 685 21.10 40.68 1.75
N TYR A 686 21.42 40.99 0.49
CA TYR A 686 22.64 40.54 -0.14
C TYR A 686 23.90 40.97 0.68
N GLU A 687 24.02 42.27 0.98
CA GLU A 687 25.18 42.77 1.73
C GLU A 687 25.30 42.14 3.14
N SER A 688 24.16 41.81 3.77
CA SER A 688 24.15 41.12 5.06
C SER A 688 24.71 39.68 5.01
N LEU A 689 24.56 39.01 3.86
CA LEU A 689 24.94 37.59 3.65
C LEU A 689 26.21 37.42 2.81
N ARG A 690 26.62 38.45 2.07
CA ARG A 690 27.75 38.42 1.14
C ARG A 690 29.04 37.89 1.75
N ALA A 691 29.44 38.44 2.90
CA ALA A 691 30.69 38.05 3.60
C ALA A 691 30.61 36.60 4.13
N LYS A 692 29.41 36.16 4.56
CA LYS A 692 29.18 34.81 5.08
C LYS A 692 29.18 33.77 3.97
N GLN A 693 28.47 34.05 2.89
CA GLN A 693 28.37 33.10 1.78
C GLN A 693 29.63 33.13 0.88
N ASP A 694 30.32 34.26 0.75
CA ASP A 694 31.58 34.41 0.00
C ASP A 694 31.55 33.64 -1.34
N VAL A 695 30.60 33.97 -2.21
CA VAL A 695 30.45 33.29 -3.50
C VAL A 695 31.53 33.76 -4.49
N LYS A 696 32.18 32.82 -5.16
CA LYS A 696 33.26 33.10 -6.14
C LYS A 696 33.03 32.30 -7.42
N ALA A 697 33.61 32.79 -8.51
CA ALA A 697 33.67 32.01 -9.75
C ALA A 697 34.31 30.63 -9.50
N TYR A 698 33.81 29.63 -10.17
CA TYR A 698 34.17 28.19 -10.09
C TYR A 698 33.73 27.49 -8.78
N ASP A 699 32.97 28.16 -7.90
CA ASP A 699 32.26 27.47 -6.84
C ASP A 699 31.20 26.52 -7.47
N ILE A 700 31.03 25.33 -6.88
CA ILE A 700 30.02 24.38 -7.29
C ILE A 700 28.88 24.40 -6.26
N LEU A 701 27.68 24.75 -6.71
CA LEU A 701 26.47 24.57 -5.92
C LEU A 701 25.89 23.18 -6.18
N MET A 702 25.68 22.41 -5.13
CA MET A 702 25.06 21.08 -5.20
C MET A 702 23.79 21.04 -4.37
N VAL A 703 22.72 20.51 -4.93
CA VAL A 703 21.45 20.31 -4.20
C VAL A 703 21.68 19.31 -3.07
N LYS A 704 21.45 19.76 -1.83
CA LYS A 704 21.60 19.00 -0.59
C LYS A 704 20.31 18.31 -0.19
N ASP A 705 19.19 19.03 -0.31
CA ASP A 705 17.86 18.61 0.14
C ASP A 705 16.83 18.73 -0.99
N GLY A 706 15.96 17.74 -1.14
CA GLY A 706 14.89 17.70 -2.15
C GLY A 706 14.53 16.27 -2.56
N THR A 707 13.45 16.09 -3.30
CA THR A 707 12.98 14.73 -3.62
C THR A 707 13.72 14.11 -4.81
N TYR A 708 13.90 14.86 -5.91
CA TYR A 708 14.49 14.33 -7.16
C TYR A 708 15.78 14.99 -7.59
N LEU A 709 16.15 16.09 -6.93
CA LEU A 709 17.25 16.94 -7.37
C LEU A 709 18.53 16.76 -6.55
N VAL A 710 18.51 16.00 -5.46
CA VAL A 710 19.67 15.79 -4.59
C VAL A 710 20.88 15.34 -5.42
N GLY A 711 22.00 16.03 -5.26
CA GLY A 711 23.23 15.79 -6.02
C GLY A 711 23.27 16.45 -7.41
N THR A 712 22.27 17.25 -7.78
CA THR A 712 22.35 18.10 -8.97
C THR A 712 23.30 19.25 -8.72
N CYS A 713 24.25 19.46 -9.64
CA CYS A 713 25.31 20.44 -9.51
C CYS A 713 25.19 21.58 -10.53
N ALA A 714 25.62 22.79 -10.14
CA ALA A 714 25.87 23.91 -11.02
C ALA A 714 27.19 24.56 -10.62
N MET A 715 27.98 25.07 -11.59
CA MET A 715 29.18 25.84 -11.34
C MET A 715 28.87 27.33 -11.55
N ILE A 716 29.34 28.15 -10.62
CA ILE A 716 29.24 29.60 -10.69
C ILE A 716 30.21 30.12 -11.75
N THR A 717 29.70 30.92 -12.69
CA THR A 717 30.52 31.62 -13.67
C THR A 717 31.02 32.99 -13.13
N GLU A 718 31.93 33.64 -13.84
CA GLU A 718 32.43 34.95 -13.45
C GLU A 718 31.33 36.01 -13.37
N ASP A 719 30.33 35.93 -14.26
CA ASP A 719 29.20 36.85 -14.32
C ASP A 719 28.09 36.57 -13.29
N GLU A 720 28.18 35.44 -12.57
CA GLU A 720 27.11 34.95 -11.65
C GLU A 720 27.54 35.01 -10.15
N THR A 721 28.55 35.78 -9.81
CA THR A 721 29.05 35.82 -8.43
C THR A 721 28.19 36.63 -7.47
N LYS A 722 27.35 37.58 -7.99
CA LYS A 722 26.44 38.39 -7.18
C LYS A 722 25.11 37.70 -6.97
N ILE A 723 25.09 36.66 -6.13
CA ILE A 723 23.92 35.84 -5.81
C ILE A 723 23.86 35.54 -4.31
N VAL A 724 22.69 35.11 -3.84
CA VAL A 724 22.49 34.46 -2.54
C VAL A 724 21.96 33.04 -2.81
N TYR A 725 22.45 32.03 -2.09
CA TYR A 725 21.98 30.65 -2.26
C TYR A 725 21.36 30.13 -0.97
N GLN A 726 20.34 29.28 -1.15
CA GLN A 726 19.47 28.74 -0.09
C GLN A 726 20.22 27.69 0.76
N SER A 727 19.80 27.49 2.03
CA SER A 727 20.30 26.47 2.96
C SER A 727 20.22 25.04 2.44
N HIS A 728 19.33 24.77 1.48
CA HIS A 728 19.17 23.47 0.80
C HIS A 728 20.23 23.17 -0.29
N LEU A 729 21.26 24.02 -0.37
CA LEU A 729 22.41 23.87 -1.27
C LEU A 729 23.71 23.79 -0.50
N TRP A 730 24.60 22.89 -0.92
CA TRP A 730 26.01 22.91 -0.59
C TRP A 730 26.76 23.78 -1.59
N LYS A 731 27.64 24.66 -1.11
CA LYS A 731 28.70 25.27 -1.91
C LYS A 731 29.98 24.47 -1.66
N ILE A 732 30.53 23.92 -2.74
CA ILE A 732 31.75 23.12 -2.76
C ILE A 732 32.78 23.91 -3.55
N ARG A 733 33.90 24.28 -2.88
CA ARG A 733 34.97 25.08 -3.48
C ARG A 733 36.25 24.29 -3.54
N SER A 734 36.90 24.24 -4.70
CA SER A 734 38.30 23.86 -4.82
C SER A 734 39.18 25.00 -4.29
N LEU A 735 40.06 24.69 -3.33
CA LEU A 735 40.96 25.67 -2.69
C LEU A 735 42.30 25.82 -3.40
N ASP A 736 42.67 24.86 -4.24
CA ASP A 736 43.93 24.85 -5.02
C ASP A 736 43.61 24.30 -6.41
N HIS A 737 43.44 25.19 -7.39
CA HIS A 737 43.05 24.82 -8.75
C HIS A 737 44.11 24.04 -9.54
N GLU A 738 45.38 24.13 -9.10
CA GLU A 738 46.47 23.37 -9.72
C GLU A 738 46.45 21.90 -9.25
N LYS A 739 46.10 21.64 -7.99
CA LYS A 739 46.01 20.29 -7.46
C LYS A 739 44.65 19.66 -7.65
N LEU A 740 43.57 20.47 -7.64
CA LEU A 740 42.21 20.03 -7.84
C LEU A 740 41.47 21.01 -8.77
N ASN A 741 41.44 20.67 -10.06
CA ASN A 741 40.79 21.50 -11.05
C ASN A 741 39.27 21.50 -10.82
N PRO A 742 38.60 22.69 -10.72
CA PRO A 742 37.15 22.74 -10.43
C PRO A 742 36.28 22.08 -11.51
N TYR A 743 36.69 22.08 -12.77
CA TYR A 743 35.95 21.39 -13.84
C TYR A 743 36.02 19.86 -13.67
N LEU A 744 37.17 19.35 -13.24
CA LEU A 744 37.32 17.94 -12.89
C LEU A 744 36.41 17.60 -11.70
N LEU A 745 36.44 18.41 -10.65
CA LEU A 745 35.61 18.21 -9.46
C LEU A 745 34.12 18.16 -9.82
N LEU A 746 33.63 19.08 -10.66
CA LEU A 746 32.25 19.08 -11.15
C LEU A 746 31.92 17.79 -11.91
N ALA A 747 32.80 17.34 -12.83
CA ALA A 747 32.60 16.11 -13.57
C ALA A 747 32.51 14.89 -12.65
N LEU A 748 33.40 14.81 -11.66
CA LEU A 748 33.43 13.71 -10.69
C LEU A 748 32.16 13.69 -9.83
N LEU A 749 31.73 14.82 -9.25
CA LEU A 749 30.51 14.95 -8.47
C LEU A 749 29.25 14.60 -9.28
N SER A 750 29.28 14.85 -10.59
CA SER A 750 28.17 14.57 -11.51
C SER A 750 28.21 13.17 -12.14
N SER A 751 29.25 12.39 -11.85
CA SER A 751 29.45 11.06 -12.45
C SER A 751 28.38 10.06 -12.01
N PRO A 752 28.02 9.07 -12.84
CA PRO A 752 27.01 8.08 -12.51
C PRO A 752 27.26 7.36 -11.19
N ILE A 753 28.51 6.96 -10.92
CA ILE A 753 28.85 6.22 -9.69
C ILE A 753 28.71 7.11 -8.45
N VAL A 754 29.00 8.42 -8.53
CA VAL A 754 28.80 9.35 -7.43
C VAL A 754 27.30 9.62 -7.22
N LYS A 755 26.53 9.74 -8.29
CA LYS A 755 25.05 9.84 -8.19
C LYS A 755 24.42 8.59 -7.55
N GLN A 756 24.92 7.41 -7.84
CA GLN A 756 24.48 6.17 -7.16
C GLN A 756 24.81 6.22 -5.67
N GLN A 757 26.01 6.65 -5.29
CA GLN A 757 26.38 6.85 -3.88
C GLN A 757 25.49 7.87 -3.19
N ILE A 758 25.19 9.01 -3.84
CA ILE A 758 24.29 10.02 -3.30
C ILE A 758 22.92 9.42 -2.98
N ARG A 759 22.34 8.67 -3.92
CA ARG A 759 21.04 7.98 -3.72
C ARG A 759 21.08 6.97 -2.57
N ALA A 760 22.19 6.27 -2.40
CA ALA A 760 22.36 5.29 -1.34
C ALA A 760 22.56 5.93 0.03
N LYS A 761 23.20 7.11 0.09
CA LYS A 761 23.55 7.81 1.32
C LYS A 761 22.54 8.87 1.74
N GLN A 762 21.60 9.24 0.87
CA GLN A 762 20.50 10.13 1.26
C GLN A 762 19.56 9.40 2.24
N PHE A 763 18.96 10.18 3.13
CA PHE A 763 17.94 9.70 4.07
C PHE A 763 16.75 10.66 4.08
N THR A 764 15.58 10.15 4.41
CA THR A 764 14.38 10.96 4.44
C THR A 764 14.25 11.66 5.79
N GLN A 765 14.10 12.98 5.75
CA GLN A 765 13.75 13.80 6.91
C GLN A 765 12.34 14.32 6.69
N ASP A 766 11.39 13.82 7.45
CA ASP A 766 9.94 13.97 7.23
C ASP A 766 9.51 13.45 5.84
N ILE A 767 9.40 14.34 4.85
CA ILE A 767 9.03 14.04 3.45
C ILE A 767 10.10 14.48 2.44
N ILE A 768 11.24 14.98 2.92
CA ILE A 768 12.32 15.52 2.09
C ILE A 768 13.56 14.64 2.24
N ASP A 769 14.09 14.18 1.11
CA ASP A 769 15.36 13.49 1.10
C ASP A 769 16.52 14.47 1.24
N THR A 770 17.51 14.11 2.05
CA THR A 770 18.73 14.90 2.25
C THR A 770 19.97 14.01 2.27
N ILE A 771 21.09 14.52 1.75
CA ILE A 771 22.38 13.87 1.93
C ILE A 771 23.07 14.36 3.21
N GLY A 772 22.74 15.58 3.69
CA GLY A 772 23.34 16.17 4.87
C GLY A 772 24.87 16.12 4.86
N ASN A 773 25.48 15.81 6.01
CA ASN A 773 26.93 15.68 6.14
C ASN A 773 27.50 14.39 5.52
N ARG A 774 26.65 13.43 5.08
CA ARG A 774 27.10 12.24 4.37
C ARG A 774 27.72 12.53 3.01
N ILE A 775 27.66 13.77 2.54
CA ILE A 775 28.44 14.24 1.39
C ILE A 775 29.95 13.95 1.59
N LEU A 776 30.44 14.01 2.81
CA LEU A 776 31.85 13.73 3.15
C LEU A 776 32.25 12.27 2.87
N GLU A 777 31.29 11.36 2.87
CA GLU A 777 31.50 9.93 2.61
C GLU A 777 31.53 9.58 1.12
N LEU A 778 31.23 10.53 0.22
CA LEU A 778 31.24 10.27 -1.22
C LEU A 778 32.66 9.99 -1.70
N VAL A 779 32.81 8.86 -2.39
CA VAL A 779 34.07 8.43 -3.02
C VAL A 779 34.13 8.95 -4.44
N LEU A 780 35.09 9.78 -4.75
CA LEU A 780 35.32 10.35 -6.08
C LEU A 780 36.41 9.56 -6.82
N PRO A 781 36.15 9.06 -8.04
CA PRO A 781 37.12 8.29 -8.82
C PRO A 781 38.03 9.22 -9.68
N PHE A 782 39.20 9.55 -9.17
CA PHE A 782 40.19 10.35 -9.90
C PHE A 782 40.95 9.50 -10.93
N PRO A 783 41.03 9.89 -12.22
CA PRO A 783 41.82 9.16 -13.18
C PRO A 783 43.30 9.10 -12.80
N LYS A 784 43.91 7.90 -12.81
CA LYS A 784 45.36 7.74 -12.60
C LYS A 784 46.14 8.21 -13.83
N ASP A 785 45.54 8.12 -15.02
CA ASP A 785 46.09 8.60 -16.25
C ASP A 785 45.86 10.10 -16.39
N LYS A 786 46.96 10.89 -16.37
CA LYS A 786 46.92 12.35 -16.53
C LYS A 786 46.42 12.81 -17.90
N LYS A 787 46.53 12.00 -18.93
CA LYS A 787 45.94 12.33 -20.24
C LYS A 787 44.43 12.25 -20.19
N GLN A 788 43.89 11.21 -19.57
CA GLN A 788 42.45 11.08 -19.36
C GLN A 788 41.91 12.26 -18.52
N GLU A 789 42.60 12.62 -17.46
CA GLU A 789 42.26 13.77 -16.60
C GLU A 789 42.19 15.06 -17.44
N SER A 790 43.23 15.36 -18.24
CA SER A 790 43.26 16.56 -19.08
C SER A 790 42.12 16.59 -20.10
N VAL A 791 41.81 15.44 -20.74
CA VAL A 791 40.68 15.33 -21.67
C VAL A 791 39.34 15.62 -21.01
N ILE A 792 39.13 15.15 -19.77
CA ILE A 792 37.89 15.45 -19.01
C ILE A 792 37.81 16.96 -18.76
N ILE A 793 38.88 17.58 -18.27
CA ILE A 793 38.93 19.02 -17.97
C ILE A 793 38.62 19.83 -19.24
N GLU A 794 39.32 19.55 -20.35
CA GLU A 794 39.10 20.23 -21.64
C GLU A 794 37.66 20.11 -22.13
N LYS A 795 37.06 18.93 -22.01
CA LYS A 795 35.67 18.71 -22.44
C LYS A 795 34.67 19.46 -21.58
N VAL A 796 34.87 19.49 -20.28
CA VAL A 796 34.00 20.25 -19.37
C VAL A 796 34.13 21.75 -19.62
N GLN A 797 35.34 22.25 -19.83
CA GLN A 797 35.59 23.63 -20.23
C GLN A 797 34.90 24.01 -21.53
N GLU A 798 35.00 23.14 -22.56
CA GLU A 798 34.31 23.33 -23.84
C GLU A 798 32.78 23.42 -23.64
N VAL A 799 32.20 22.56 -22.78
CA VAL A 799 30.77 22.63 -22.45
C VAL A 799 30.40 23.96 -21.83
N PHE A 800 31.19 24.44 -20.84
CA PHE A 800 30.95 25.73 -20.19
C PHE A 800 31.03 26.91 -21.14
N LEU A 801 32.06 26.97 -21.99
CA LEU A 801 32.19 28.01 -23.00
C LEU A 801 30.95 28.07 -23.89
N LYS A 802 30.54 26.95 -24.49
CA LYS A 802 29.38 26.88 -25.37
C LYS A 802 28.09 27.27 -24.68
N ARG A 803 27.91 26.88 -23.42
CA ARG A 803 26.73 27.23 -22.62
C ARG A 803 26.69 28.71 -22.26
N THR A 804 27.81 29.28 -21.85
CA THR A 804 27.93 30.72 -21.57
C THR A 804 27.62 31.53 -22.84
N GLU A 805 28.16 31.12 -24.00
CA GLU A 805 27.82 31.75 -25.28
C GLU A 805 26.35 31.65 -25.62
N ALA A 806 25.74 30.47 -25.49
CA ALA A 806 24.30 30.26 -25.69
C ALA A 806 23.45 31.10 -24.77
N LYS A 807 23.79 31.14 -23.45
CA LYS A 807 23.12 31.93 -22.44
C LYS A 807 23.16 33.44 -22.73
N ASN A 808 24.33 33.92 -23.11
CA ASN A 808 24.52 35.30 -23.49
C ASN A 808 23.78 35.66 -24.80
N LEU A 809 23.73 34.74 -25.76
CA LEU A 809 22.95 34.91 -26.98
C LEU A 809 21.45 34.97 -26.68
N MET A 810 20.95 34.08 -25.80
CA MET A 810 19.56 34.11 -25.34
C MET A 810 19.20 35.44 -24.68
N ARG A 811 20.06 35.94 -23.77
CA ARG A 811 19.87 37.27 -23.15
C ARG A 811 19.76 38.39 -24.20
N LYS A 812 20.66 38.41 -25.20
CA LYS A 812 20.64 39.38 -26.31
C LYS A 812 19.38 39.28 -27.14
N VAL A 813 18.90 38.07 -27.42
CA VAL A 813 17.66 37.84 -28.19
C VAL A 813 16.46 38.38 -27.40
N LEU A 814 16.37 38.06 -26.13
CA LEU A 814 15.27 38.52 -25.26
C LEU A 814 15.22 40.07 -25.17
N LEU A 815 16.38 40.71 -25.03
CA LEU A 815 16.51 42.17 -25.06
C LEU A 815 16.06 42.79 -26.38
N ASN A 816 16.26 42.09 -27.50
CA ASN A 816 15.86 42.59 -28.83
C ASN A 816 14.37 42.42 -29.12
N VAL A 817 13.72 41.44 -28.51
CA VAL A 817 12.29 41.13 -28.72
C VAL A 817 11.43 42.15 -27.93
N THR A 818 11.88 42.57 -26.77
CA THR A 818 11.22 43.55 -25.91
C THR A 818 12.20 44.64 -25.50
N PRO A 819 12.43 45.66 -26.36
CA PRO A 819 13.26 46.79 -25.97
C PRO A 819 12.52 47.64 -24.93
N VAL A 820 12.74 47.34 -23.67
CA VAL A 820 12.29 48.15 -22.55
C VAL A 820 13.32 49.26 -22.35
N HIS A 821 12.87 50.49 -22.48
CA HIS A 821 13.71 51.69 -22.48
C HIS A 821 14.39 52.04 -21.13
N ASN A 822 14.39 51.21 -20.12
CA ASN A 822 15.10 51.41 -18.85
C ASN A 822 15.41 50.09 -18.18
N TYR A 823 16.51 49.48 -18.57
CA TYR A 823 17.02 48.25 -17.91
C TYR A 823 17.94 48.54 -16.70
N ASP A 824 17.98 49.77 -16.25
CA ASP A 824 18.61 50.10 -14.95
C ASP A 824 17.69 49.78 -13.77
N ASP A 825 16.45 49.36 -14.03
CA ASP A 825 15.50 48.93 -13.00
C ASP A 825 15.14 47.44 -13.21
N ASP A 826 16.02 46.60 -12.73
CA ASP A 826 16.00 45.11 -12.82
C ASP A 826 14.74 44.42 -12.20
N SER A 827 13.78 45.22 -11.71
CA SER A 827 12.57 44.72 -11.08
C SER A 827 11.51 44.17 -12.05
N SER A 828 11.61 44.51 -13.35
CA SER A 828 10.58 44.14 -14.33
C SER A 828 10.70 42.73 -14.93
N PHE A 829 11.84 42.07 -14.77
CA PHE A 829 12.02 40.67 -15.28
C PHE A 829 11.35 39.64 -14.42
N MET A 830 10.99 39.94 -13.16
CA MET A 830 10.41 39.01 -12.20
C MET A 830 8.89 39.02 -12.11
N THR A 831 8.20 39.90 -12.89
CA THR A 831 6.74 40.00 -12.82
C THR A 831 5.99 39.38 -14.00
N LEU A 832 6.66 38.71 -14.92
CA LEU A 832 6.03 38.08 -16.08
C LEU A 832 6.11 36.53 -16.00
N THR A 833 5.53 35.97 -14.89
CA THR A 833 4.97 34.57 -14.95
C THR A 833 3.88 34.50 -13.89
#